data_3095437781098504dff7b6fb56eb80b0
#
_entry.id   3095437781098504dff7b6fb56eb80b0
#
_cell.length_a   1.000
_cell.length_b   1.000
_cell.length_c   1.000
_cell.angle_alpha   90.00
_cell.angle_beta   90.00
_cell.angle_gamma   90.00
#
_symmetry.space_group_name_H-M   'P 1'
#
loop_
_entity.id
_entity.type
_entity.pdbx_description
1 polymer ?
#
loop_
_entity_poly.entity_id
_entity_poly.type
_entity_poly.pdbx_seq_one_letter_code
_entity_poly.pdbx_strand_id
1 'polypeptide(L)'
;MRFAAFILCFLTVFSGKAQYFTVSGYVADSSRSPIPDVSIFITNGSMVGNTDGSGYYKFDLRSGEYEVVFNHPNYQRVSLKVVLDKKDDTLNVILPELAKSVGEIQITRKWTDPGPEMMRKAIEKKDYWASRFPSSSAEVYIRAFEQYNPPKKKENIWHEPDTALENKKKKKNKDDEPNINMAEILLQRDFQPPGKIKEIRTGVKKIGDVSGLFYLSTTEGDFNFYQNLIRIRGIGDMPVMSPLSGTALLAYKFQFLGSYKNDAGQRILKIKMSPRSISNAVFSGEIHLVDTLFYIYRTELNYPVNQLNEYDKFTMRQEFNLSKDSWLTIEKQRFDYHAAAGKGKFSGYTLVKYNKYELNKTFPKNHFGLEVSSATDSAYDRDSAFWSQKRTTPLNNTEIRFITRTDSIKRVQSSKTYLDSIEKDKNKVTFAKLFFKGQEYQNREKGYYMDFQPMMFIVQPWFPGGTRVTLWNTFERRFKNKRDIRLIENLSYGINNKDIRGTVIFTTTFDPFHRGVFSATAGRDFNFINPNAAFLDLARRGNFYQNTHADVYVRRELINGLYLRVQAEFSERKDISNFTFDGFADSLFENNIPTSFRTNRAFFGNFTLSYTPFQKYIREPRQKVILGSRWPTFSINLNHAIPGVMGSNIDYSYLEYRIEQDFPLGLLGRSEYRIVSGSFMRKNNLSPVDFRYQRRGDPSVFTPPMYAFQTLDSTFVTYKRFIEGHFRHHFNGSLINKIPFMRLLKLRESAGANILYAPERRNMLFYEVYGGIDKLIRIWRDRYKLGIYYAVGYSNLFEKPVVGFKLNFEYFDRRNNSW
;
A
#
# COMPACT_ATOMS: atom_id res chain seq x y z
N MET A 1 19.32 -5.11 -66.97
CA MET A 1 17.84 -5.11 -67.07
C MET A 1 17.17 -6.33 -66.42
N ARG A 2 17.82 -7.15 -65.57
CA ARG A 2 17.18 -8.26 -64.84
C ARG A 2 16.95 -8.01 -63.35
N PHE A 3 17.38 -6.88 -62.83
CA PHE A 3 17.19 -6.50 -61.39
C PHE A 3 16.02 -5.55 -61.15
N ALA A 4 15.54 -4.86 -62.19
CA ALA A 4 14.37 -3.97 -62.09
C ALA A 4 13.01 -4.72 -62.17
N ALA A 5 12.98 -5.91 -62.76
CA ALA A 5 11.78 -6.74 -62.86
C ALA A 5 11.47 -7.48 -61.55
N PHE A 6 12.45 -7.67 -60.66
CA PHE A 6 12.25 -8.36 -59.36
C PHE A 6 11.72 -7.42 -58.27
N ILE A 7 11.92 -6.12 -58.42
CA ILE A 7 11.41 -5.12 -57.49
C ILE A 7 9.96 -4.75 -57.81
N LEU A 8 9.51 -4.90 -59.03
CA LEU A 8 8.13 -4.62 -59.42
C LEU A 8 7.12 -5.72 -59.04
N CYS A 9 7.57 -6.96 -58.81
CA CYS A 9 6.73 -8.07 -58.37
C CYS A 9 6.52 -8.13 -56.84
N PHE A 10 7.27 -7.32 -56.06
CA PHE A 10 7.14 -7.33 -54.58
C PHE A 10 6.30 -6.17 -54.04
N LEU A 11 5.76 -5.32 -54.92
CA LEU A 11 4.91 -4.15 -54.54
C LEU A 11 3.40 -4.40 -54.71
N THR A 12 2.99 -5.62 -55.07
CA THR A 12 1.58 -6.00 -55.00
C THR A 12 1.29 -6.84 -53.74
N VAL A 13 1.70 -6.33 -52.55
CA VAL A 13 1.19 -6.86 -51.29
C VAL A 13 -0.18 -6.24 -51.05
N PHE A 14 -1.16 -7.07 -51.19
CA PHE A 14 -2.54 -6.94 -50.75
C PHE A 14 -2.80 -5.90 -49.69
N SER A 15 -3.25 -4.74 -50.09
CA SER A 15 -4.05 -3.83 -49.28
C SER A 15 -5.45 -4.44 -49.15
N GLY A 16 -5.60 -5.48 -48.40
CA GLY A 16 -6.92 -5.97 -47.98
C GLY A 16 -7.55 -4.91 -47.11
N LYS A 17 -8.26 -3.95 -47.69
CA LYS A 17 -9.17 -3.10 -46.96
C LYS A 17 -10.17 -4.00 -46.25
N ALA A 18 -10.10 -4.13 -44.93
CA ALA A 18 -11.15 -4.78 -44.15
C ALA A 18 -12.43 -4.01 -44.42
N GLN A 19 -13.34 -4.61 -45.16
CA GLN A 19 -14.61 -4.00 -45.54
C GLN A 19 -15.54 -4.13 -44.34
N TYR A 20 -15.98 -3.00 -43.79
CA TYR A 20 -16.97 -2.91 -42.72
C TYR A 20 -18.33 -2.62 -43.35
N PHE A 21 -19.37 -3.21 -42.80
CA PHE A 21 -20.76 -2.99 -43.17
C PHE A 21 -21.48 -2.38 -41.96
N THR A 22 -22.37 -1.45 -42.24
CA THR A 22 -23.13 -0.74 -41.22
C THR A 22 -24.40 -1.52 -40.86
N VAL A 23 -24.63 -1.74 -39.58
CA VAL A 23 -25.94 -2.19 -39.06
C VAL A 23 -26.56 -0.96 -38.37
N SER A 24 -27.76 -0.62 -38.77
CA SER A 24 -28.51 0.51 -38.21
C SER A 24 -29.98 0.15 -38.04
N GLY A 25 -30.71 0.90 -37.25
CA GLY A 25 -32.15 0.71 -37.07
C GLY A 25 -32.71 1.46 -35.90
N TYR A 26 -33.96 1.20 -35.60
CA TYR A 26 -34.69 1.78 -34.48
C TYR A 26 -35.11 0.71 -33.50
N VAL A 27 -35.04 1.04 -32.21
CA VAL A 27 -35.59 0.20 -31.13
C VAL A 27 -36.81 0.91 -30.55
N ALA A 28 -37.94 0.21 -30.51
CA ALA A 28 -39.19 0.74 -30.01
C ALA A 28 -39.83 -0.25 -29.01
N ASP A 29 -40.79 0.20 -28.24
CA ASP A 29 -41.66 -0.63 -27.43
C ASP A 29 -42.86 -1.24 -28.26
N SER A 30 -43.68 -2.04 -27.59
CA SER A 30 -44.89 -2.63 -28.22
C SER A 30 -45.90 -1.59 -28.72
N SER A 31 -45.82 -0.36 -28.21
CA SER A 31 -46.65 0.79 -28.62
C SER A 31 -46.01 1.58 -29.76
N ARG A 32 -44.82 1.14 -30.27
CA ARG A 32 -44.00 1.84 -31.26
C ARG A 32 -43.38 3.16 -30.78
N SER A 33 -43.32 3.38 -29.45
CA SER A 33 -42.58 4.50 -28.88
C SER A 33 -41.09 4.20 -28.86
N PRO A 34 -40.20 5.14 -29.25
CA PRO A 34 -38.76 4.89 -29.29
C PRO A 34 -38.19 4.69 -27.90
N ILE A 35 -37.25 3.75 -27.74
CA ILE A 35 -36.60 3.44 -26.47
C ILE A 35 -35.14 3.95 -26.54
N PRO A 36 -34.78 5.01 -25.78
CA PRO A 36 -33.40 5.46 -25.65
C PRO A 36 -32.59 4.57 -24.73
N ASP A 37 -31.25 4.68 -24.81
CA ASP A 37 -30.28 4.01 -23.93
C ASP A 37 -30.36 2.47 -23.93
N VAL A 38 -30.90 1.82 -24.96
CA VAL A 38 -30.84 0.40 -25.15
C VAL A 38 -29.40 -0.02 -25.45
N SER A 39 -28.81 -0.84 -24.62
CA SER A 39 -27.44 -1.35 -24.79
C SER A 39 -27.44 -2.49 -25.79
N ILE A 40 -26.56 -2.42 -26.80
CA ILE A 40 -26.46 -3.36 -27.90
C ILE A 40 -25.15 -4.15 -27.81
N PHE A 41 -25.25 -5.48 -27.81
CA PHE A 41 -24.12 -6.39 -27.69
C PHE A 41 -24.09 -7.36 -28.88
N ILE A 42 -22.92 -7.87 -29.25
CA ILE A 42 -22.73 -8.90 -30.25
C ILE A 42 -22.22 -10.20 -29.66
N THR A 43 -22.26 -11.28 -30.40
CA THR A 43 -21.99 -12.70 -30.04
C THR A 43 -20.92 -12.97 -28.99
N ASN A 44 -19.92 -12.13 -28.82
CA ASN A 44 -18.83 -12.27 -27.82
C ASN A 44 -19.05 -11.43 -26.56
N GLY A 45 -20.27 -10.88 -26.36
CA GLY A 45 -20.57 -10.00 -25.22
C GLY A 45 -19.93 -8.61 -25.31
N SER A 46 -19.37 -8.24 -26.46
CA SER A 46 -18.84 -6.90 -26.69
C SER A 46 -19.99 -5.93 -26.95
N MET A 47 -20.04 -4.84 -26.20
CA MET A 47 -20.98 -3.76 -26.40
C MET A 47 -20.56 -2.96 -27.63
N VAL A 48 -21.45 -2.84 -28.63
CA VAL A 48 -21.18 -2.14 -29.89
C VAL A 48 -21.82 -0.76 -29.96
N GLY A 49 -22.80 -0.45 -29.11
CA GLY A 49 -23.43 0.86 -29.05
C GLY A 49 -24.64 0.91 -28.14
N ASN A 50 -25.26 2.10 -28.09
CA ASN A 50 -26.54 2.36 -27.44
C ASN A 50 -27.46 3.07 -28.42
N THR A 51 -28.78 2.98 -28.20
CA THR A 51 -29.73 3.82 -28.90
C THR A 51 -29.68 5.26 -28.39
N ASP A 52 -29.88 6.23 -29.29
CA ASP A 52 -30.00 7.64 -28.94
C ASP A 52 -31.41 8.00 -28.42
N GLY A 53 -31.67 9.29 -28.19
CA GLY A 53 -32.98 9.80 -27.70
C GLY A 53 -34.16 9.52 -28.63
N SER A 54 -33.94 9.20 -29.92
CA SER A 54 -34.95 8.80 -30.90
C SER A 54 -35.08 7.28 -31.05
N GLY A 55 -34.37 6.50 -30.22
CA GLY A 55 -34.31 5.05 -30.33
C GLY A 55 -33.44 4.56 -31.48
N TYR A 56 -32.73 5.44 -32.21
CA TYR A 56 -31.89 5.08 -33.35
C TYR A 56 -30.52 4.57 -32.89
N TYR A 57 -29.96 3.59 -33.60
CA TYR A 57 -28.64 3.06 -33.39
C TYR A 57 -27.90 2.80 -34.72
N LYS A 58 -26.57 2.86 -34.65
CA LYS A 58 -25.68 2.55 -35.77
C LYS A 58 -24.36 2.04 -35.27
N PHE A 59 -23.85 0.95 -35.87
CA PHE A 59 -22.50 0.41 -35.62
C PHE A 59 -21.99 -0.37 -36.82
N ASP A 60 -20.66 -0.52 -36.92
CA ASP A 60 -19.99 -1.13 -38.07
C ASP A 60 -19.40 -2.50 -37.70
N LEU A 61 -19.68 -3.53 -38.47
CA LEU A 61 -19.19 -4.90 -38.33
C LEU A 61 -18.57 -5.40 -39.64
N ARG A 62 -17.76 -6.45 -39.55
CA ARG A 62 -17.25 -7.16 -40.71
C ARG A 62 -18.31 -8.11 -41.24
N SER A 63 -18.16 -8.59 -42.52
CA SER A 63 -18.95 -9.69 -43.04
C SER A 63 -18.85 -10.92 -42.13
N GLY A 64 -19.98 -11.51 -41.77
CA GLY A 64 -20.07 -12.64 -40.83
C GLY A 64 -21.46 -12.82 -40.22
N GLU A 65 -21.61 -13.88 -39.46
CA GLU A 65 -22.82 -14.13 -38.68
C GLU A 65 -22.65 -13.61 -37.26
N TYR A 66 -23.63 -12.84 -36.80
CA TYR A 66 -23.64 -12.27 -35.49
C TYR A 66 -24.97 -12.49 -34.77
N GLU A 67 -24.92 -12.73 -33.48
CA GLU A 67 -26.08 -12.63 -32.63
C GLU A 67 -26.05 -11.26 -31.99
N VAL A 68 -26.98 -10.38 -32.32
CA VAL A 68 -27.12 -9.04 -31.80
C VAL A 68 -28.16 -9.04 -30.69
N VAL A 69 -27.74 -8.59 -29.50
CA VAL A 69 -28.55 -8.62 -28.29
C VAL A 69 -28.89 -7.21 -27.88
N PHE A 70 -30.18 -6.92 -27.74
CA PHE A 70 -30.72 -5.65 -27.26
C PHE A 70 -31.16 -5.80 -25.80
N ASN A 71 -30.61 -4.98 -24.90
CA ASN A 71 -30.86 -5.07 -23.48
C ASN A 71 -31.17 -3.69 -22.88
N HIS A 72 -32.30 -3.57 -22.18
CA HIS A 72 -32.72 -2.38 -21.46
C HIS A 72 -33.31 -2.77 -20.10
N PRO A 73 -33.11 -2.02 -19.01
CA PRO A 73 -33.55 -2.40 -17.65
C PRO A 73 -35.05 -2.63 -17.50
N ASN A 74 -35.87 -1.98 -18.31
CA ASN A 74 -37.34 -2.01 -18.20
C ASN A 74 -38.01 -2.88 -19.25
N TYR A 75 -37.25 -3.48 -20.15
CA TYR A 75 -37.77 -4.27 -21.28
C TYR A 75 -37.20 -5.68 -21.33
N GLN A 76 -37.88 -6.59 -21.96
CA GLN A 76 -37.37 -7.94 -22.17
C GLN A 76 -36.18 -7.91 -23.14
N ARG A 77 -35.14 -8.67 -22.80
CA ARG A 77 -33.97 -8.84 -23.65
C ARG A 77 -34.37 -9.54 -24.92
N VAL A 78 -34.01 -8.97 -26.08
CA VAL A 78 -34.23 -9.58 -27.40
C VAL A 78 -32.88 -9.87 -28.03
N SER A 79 -32.75 -11.08 -28.63
CA SER A 79 -31.56 -11.53 -29.36
C SER A 79 -31.98 -11.87 -30.77
N LEU A 80 -31.27 -11.34 -31.76
CA LEU A 80 -31.53 -11.54 -33.18
C LEU A 80 -30.26 -11.98 -33.90
N LYS A 81 -30.38 -12.97 -34.77
CA LYS A 81 -29.27 -13.40 -35.64
C LYS A 81 -29.23 -12.50 -36.86
N VAL A 82 -28.08 -11.94 -37.15
CA VAL A 82 -27.80 -11.05 -38.29
C VAL A 82 -26.68 -11.67 -39.11
N VAL A 83 -26.91 -11.82 -40.41
CA VAL A 83 -25.91 -12.29 -41.37
C VAL A 83 -25.55 -11.13 -42.29
N LEU A 84 -24.33 -10.62 -42.16
CA LEU A 84 -23.81 -9.52 -43.00
C LEU A 84 -23.06 -10.11 -44.19
N ASP A 85 -23.74 -10.17 -45.36
CA ASP A 85 -23.14 -10.59 -46.61
C ASP A 85 -22.96 -9.40 -47.54
N LYS A 86 -21.87 -8.69 -47.37
CA LYS A 86 -21.38 -7.59 -48.25
C LYS A 86 -22.37 -6.42 -48.52
N LYS A 87 -23.34 -6.23 -47.62
CA LYS A 87 -24.30 -5.10 -47.66
C LYS A 87 -24.54 -4.56 -46.25
N ASP A 88 -24.85 -3.24 -46.19
CA ASP A 88 -25.40 -2.64 -44.98
C ASP A 88 -26.78 -3.22 -44.67
N ASP A 89 -27.09 -3.41 -43.40
CA ASP A 89 -28.34 -3.98 -42.96
C ASP A 89 -29.11 -3.02 -42.03
N THR A 90 -30.43 -3.06 -42.13
CA THR A 90 -31.31 -2.23 -41.28
C THR A 90 -32.20 -3.13 -40.45
N LEU A 91 -32.02 -3.10 -39.13
CA LEU A 91 -32.70 -3.98 -38.20
C LEU A 91 -33.55 -3.16 -37.20
N ASN A 92 -34.86 -3.11 -37.41
CA ASN A 92 -35.75 -2.49 -36.43
C ASN A 92 -36.23 -3.50 -35.40
N VAL A 93 -36.15 -3.15 -34.14
CA VAL A 93 -36.37 -4.09 -33.02
C VAL A 93 -37.47 -3.58 -32.11
N ILE A 94 -38.42 -4.47 -31.77
CA ILE A 94 -39.42 -4.20 -30.75
C ILE A 94 -39.02 -4.95 -29.49
N LEU A 95 -38.85 -4.19 -28.39
CA LEU A 95 -38.64 -4.75 -27.06
C LEU A 95 -39.95 -4.80 -26.30
N PRO A 96 -40.46 -5.98 -25.98
CA PRO A 96 -41.64 -6.09 -25.11
C PRO A 96 -41.31 -5.54 -23.72
N GLU A 97 -42.25 -4.83 -23.12
CA GLU A 97 -42.12 -4.45 -21.73
C GLU A 97 -41.98 -5.69 -20.84
N LEU A 98 -41.16 -5.62 -19.82
CA LEU A 98 -41.16 -6.62 -18.76
C LEU A 98 -42.56 -6.60 -18.12
N ALA A 99 -43.34 -7.68 -18.37
CA ALA A 99 -44.67 -7.81 -17.81
C ALA A 99 -44.61 -7.59 -16.30
N LYS A 100 -45.05 -6.44 -15.83
CA LYS A 100 -45.44 -6.25 -14.45
C LYS A 100 -46.59 -7.19 -14.20
N SER A 101 -46.36 -8.31 -13.52
CA SER A 101 -47.46 -9.10 -12.99
C SER A 101 -48.14 -8.22 -11.94
N VAL A 102 -49.13 -7.46 -12.40
CA VAL A 102 -50.09 -6.75 -11.55
C VAL A 102 -51.09 -7.83 -11.14
N GLY A 103 -50.76 -8.54 -10.07
CA GLY A 103 -51.80 -9.10 -9.24
C GLY A 103 -52.55 -7.93 -8.65
N GLU A 104 -53.85 -7.86 -8.93
CA GLU A 104 -54.76 -6.86 -8.39
C GLU A 104 -54.67 -6.86 -6.86
N ILE A 105 -53.94 -5.88 -6.30
CA ILE A 105 -53.85 -5.67 -4.86
C ILE A 105 -54.80 -4.54 -4.53
N GLN A 106 -55.89 -4.88 -3.84
CA GLN A 106 -56.71 -3.91 -3.13
C GLN A 106 -55.83 -3.06 -2.21
N ILE A 107 -55.76 -1.75 -2.50
CA ILE A 107 -55.02 -0.74 -1.72
C ILE A 107 -55.81 -0.44 -0.45
N THR A 108 -55.55 -1.16 0.64
CA THR A 108 -56.06 -0.87 1.98
C THR A 108 -54.99 -0.97 3.09
N ARG A 109 -53.67 -0.87 2.75
CA ARG A 109 -52.62 -0.73 3.76
C ARG A 109 -51.50 0.13 3.20
N LYS A 110 -50.94 1.05 4.01
CA LYS A 110 -49.69 1.71 3.73
C LYS A 110 -48.67 0.65 3.23
N TRP A 111 -48.28 0.76 1.98
CA TRP A 111 -47.26 -0.14 1.43
C TRP A 111 -45.98 -0.03 2.26
N THR A 112 -45.60 -1.08 2.93
CA THR A 112 -44.39 -1.16 3.73
C THR A 112 -43.40 -1.96 2.91
N ASP A 113 -42.24 -1.35 2.64
CA ASP A 113 -41.14 -2.00 1.90
C ASP A 113 -40.77 -3.32 2.60
N PRO A 114 -40.85 -4.48 1.93
CA PRO A 114 -40.51 -5.75 2.53
C PRO A 114 -39.01 -5.98 2.73
N GLY A 115 -38.15 -5.10 2.18
CA GLY A 115 -36.68 -5.21 2.27
C GLY A 115 -36.15 -5.38 3.69
N PRO A 116 -36.56 -4.55 4.67
CA PRO A 116 -36.13 -4.70 6.06
C PRO A 116 -36.51 -6.05 6.68
N GLU A 117 -37.70 -6.58 6.37
CA GLU A 117 -38.15 -7.87 6.88
C GLU A 117 -37.35 -9.03 6.27
N MET A 118 -37.09 -8.99 4.96
CA MET A 118 -36.26 -9.97 4.30
C MET A 118 -34.84 -10.00 4.89
N MET A 119 -34.27 -8.83 5.17
CA MET A 119 -32.97 -8.74 5.80
C MET A 119 -32.99 -9.22 7.27
N ARG A 120 -34.07 -9.01 8.01
CA ARG A 120 -34.22 -9.56 9.37
C ARG A 120 -34.12 -11.07 9.34
N LYS A 121 -34.86 -11.75 8.45
CA LYS A 121 -34.79 -13.20 8.25
C LYS A 121 -33.38 -13.69 7.86
N ALA A 122 -32.67 -12.92 7.02
CA ALA A 122 -31.29 -13.24 6.67
C ALA A 122 -30.32 -13.08 7.87
N ILE A 123 -30.52 -12.04 8.71
CA ILE A 123 -29.75 -11.81 9.92
C ILE A 123 -30.01 -12.93 10.95
N GLU A 124 -31.28 -13.36 11.14
CA GLU A 124 -31.64 -14.48 12.02
C GLU A 124 -30.98 -15.80 11.60
N LYS A 125 -30.88 -16.06 10.30
CA LYS A 125 -30.22 -17.26 9.75
C LYS A 125 -28.70 -17.14 9.62
N LYS A 126 -28.10 -15.99 9.99
CA LYS A 126 -26.68 -15.70 9.82
C LYS A 126 -25.78 -16.79 10.42
N ASP A 127 -25.99 -17.14 11.68
CA ASP A 127 -25.15 -18.10 12.40
C ASP A 127 -25.26 -19.52 11.85
N TYR A 128 -26.45 -19.90 11.39
CA TYR A 128 -26.66 -21.14 10.66
C TYR A 128 -25.80 -21.18 9.40
N TRP A 129 -25.88 -20.16 8.55
CA TRP A 129 -25.10 -20.13 7.32
C TRP A 129 -23.60 -19.93 7.57
N ALA A 130 -23.21 -19.22 8.63
CA ALA A 130 -21.80 -19.10 9.05
C ALA A 130 -21.19 -20.48 9.39
N SER A 131 -21.97 -21.38 9.98
CA SER A 131 -21.54 -22.75 10.28
C SER A 131 -21.44 -23.67 9.05
N ARG A 132 -22.02 -23.26 7.92
CA ARG A 132 -22.03 -24.03 6.65
C ARG A 132 -20.83 -23.78 5.73
N PHE A 133 -19.83 -23.01 6.18
CA PHE A 133 -18.56 -22.98 5.49
C PHE A 133 -17.71 -24.19 5.86
N PRO A 134 -17.39 -25.08 4.91
CA PRO A 134 -16.70 -26.31 5.21
C PRO A 134 -15.20 -26.11 5.39
N SER A 135 -14.56 -26.99 6.13
CA SER A 135 -13.12 -27.20 5.99
C SER A 135 -12.84 -27.65 4.56
N SER A 136 -11.95 -26.97 3.83
CA SER A 136 -11.83 -27.19 2.40
C SER A 136 -10.46 -26.85 1.83
N SER A 137 -10.14 -27.46 0.70
CA SER A 137 -9.04 -27.10 -0.17
C SER A 137 -9.58 -26.67 -1.52
N ALA A 138 -9.05 -25.60 -2.10
CA ALA A 138 -9.48 -25.12 -3.41
C ALA A 138 -8.30 -24.60 -4.23
N GLU A 139 -8.34 -24.78 -5.54
CA GLU A 139 -7.48 -24.11 -6.50
C GLU A 139 -8.02 -22.70 -6.74
N VAL A 140 -7.21 -21.66 -6.47
CA VAL A 140 -7.64 -20.27 -6.61
C VAL A 140 -6.79 -19.58 -7.67
N TYR A 141 -7.47 -18.96 -8.63
CA TYR A 141 -6.87 -18.11 -9.65
C TYR A 141 -7.16 -16.66 -9.36
N ILE A 142 -6.11 -15.85 -9.22
CA ILE A 142 -6.18 -14.41 -8.99
C ILE A 142 -5.59 -13.70 -10.20
N ARG A 143 -6.32 -12.73 -10.76
CA ARG A 143 -5.85 -11.83 -11.78
C ARG A 143 -6.14 -10.40 -11.39
N ALA A 144 -5.09 -9.63 -11.16
CA ALA A 144 -5.16 -8.21 -10.87
C ALA A 144 -4.61 -7.41 -12.06
N PHE A 145 -5.30 -6.34 -12.41
CA PHE A 145 -4.98 -5.47 -13.53
C PHE A 145 -5.22 -4.03 -13.14
N GLU A 146 -4.29 -3.14 -13.47
CA GLU A 146 -4.42 -1.70 -13.25
C GLU A 146 -3.85 -0.94 -14.44
N GLN A 147 -4.54 0.10 -14.85
CA GLN A 147 -4.15 0.97 -15.96
C GLN A 147 -4.23 2.44 -15.55
N TYR A 148 -3.21 3.21 -15.91
CA TYR A 148 -3.25 4.66 -15.83
C TYR A 148 -4.01 5.24 -17.01
N ASN A 149 -5.00 6.07 -16.73
CA ASN A 149 -5.77 6.81 -17.72
C ASN A 149 -5.38 8.29 -17.61
N PRO A 150 -4.65 8.84 -18.59
CA PRO A 150 -4.26 10.24 -18.59
C PRO A 150 -5.50 11.16 -18.68
N PRO A 151 -5.38 12.44 -18.29
CA PRO A 151 -6.48 13.39 -18.46
C PRO A 151 -6.81 13.55 -19.94
N LYS A 152 -8.11 13.63 -20.28
CA LYS A 152 -8.54 13.97 -21.63
C LYS A 152 -7.96 15.33 -21.99
N LYS A 153 -7.16 15.41 -23.06
CA LYS A 153 -6.77 16.70 -23.64
C LYS A 153 -8.06 17.45 -23.99
N LYS A 154 -8.21 18.69 -23.49
CA LYS A 154 -9.27 19.58 -24.00
C LYS A 154 -8.91 19.79 -25.47
N GLU A 155 -9.78 19.35 -26.39
CA GLU A 155 -9.71 19.79 -27.79
C GLU A 155 -9.89 21.30 -27.77
N ASN A 156 -8.85 22.03 -28.11
CA ASN A 156 -8.95 23.45 -28.37
C ASN A 156 -9.81 23.60 -29.63
N ILE A 157 -11.02 24.07 -29.46
CA ILE A 157 -12.03 24.28 -30.52
C ILE A 157 -11.59 25.41 -31.47
N TRP A 158 -10.48 26.09 -31.19
CA TRP A 158 -9.91 27.13 -31.99
C TRP A 158 -8.61 26.67 -32.66
N HIS A 159 -8.69 25.90 -33.75
CA HIS A 159 -7.62 25.76 -34.72
C HIS A 159 -8.04 26.49 -36.00
N GLU A 160 -7.39 27.60 -36.30
CA GLU A 160 -7.27 28.11 -37.68
C GLU A 160 -6.65 27.02 -38.56
N PRO A 161 -7.07 26.93 -39.84
CA PRO A 161 -6.49 25.93 -40.75
C PRO A 161 -5.08 26.39 -41.15
N ASP A 162 -4.06 25.81 -40.50
CA ASP A 162 -2.67 25.96 -40.90
C ASP A 162 -2.42 25.19 -42.22
N THR A 163 -2.40 25.93 -43.33
CA THR A 163 -1.79 25.54 -44.58
C THR A 163 -0.27 25.70 -44.48
N ALA A 164 0.41 24.70 -43.98
CA ALA A 164 1.87 24.56 -44.21
C ALA A 164 2.28 23.09 -44.00
N LEU A 165 2.73 22.51 -45.13
CA LEU A 165 3.48 21.27 -45.21
C LEU A 165 4.72 21.35 -44.34
N GLU A 166 4.67 20.83 -43.10
CA GLU A 166 5.86 20.48 -42.32
C GLU A 166 5.82 19.02 -41.94
N ASN A 167 6.74 18.28 -42.53
CA ASN A 167 7.19 16.97 -42.15
C ASN A 167 7.79 17.01 -40.71
N LYS A 168 7.00 17.25 -39.69
CA LYS A 168 7.38 16.96 -38.31
C LYS A 168 7.22 15.47 -38.11
N LYS A 169 8.33 14.72 -38.18
CA LYS A 169 8.44 13.38 -37.55
C LYS A 169 7.80 13.49 -36.17
N LYS A 170 6.60 12.97 -36.03
CA LYS A 170 5.95 12.80 -34.72
C LYS A 170 6.90 11.96 -33.86
N LYS A 171 7.70 12.62 -33.02
CA LYS A 171 8.22 11.96 -31.82
C LYS A 171 7.00 11.42 -31.12
N LYS A 172 6.76 10.12 -31.22
CA LYS A 172 5.81 9.43 -30.35
C LYS A 172 6.26 9.76 -28.94
N ASN A 173 5.55 10.66 -28.27
CA ASN A 173 5.82 10.97 -26.89
C ASN A 173 5.70 9.65 -26.11
N LYS A 174 6.75 9.27 -25.43
CA LYS A 174 6.79 8.12 -24.52
C LYS A 174 5.70 8.19 -23.44
N ASP A 175 5.08 9.36 -23.28
CA ASP A 175 4.07 9.67 -22.28
C ASP A 175 2.64 9.24 -22.67
N ASP A 176 2.39 8.85 -23.93
CA ASP A 176 1.06 8.42 -24.40
C ASP A 176 0.83 6.89 -24.21
N GLU A 177 1.78 6.16 -23.65
CA GLU A 177 1.61 4.73 -23.43
C GLU A 177 0.89 4.48 -22.09
N PRO A 178 -0.19 3.68 -22.06
CA PRO A 178 -0.86 3.35 -20.82
C PRO A 178 0.11 2.59 -19.91
N ASN A 179 0.42 3.19 -18.76
CA ASN A 179 1.16 2.49 -17.71
C ASN A 179 0.25 1.42 -17.12
N ILE A 180 0.49 0.17 -17.51
CA ILE A 180 -0.32 -0.99 -17.11
C ILE A 180 0.50 -1.82 -16.12
N ASN A 181 -0.15 -2.23 -15.03
CA ASN A 181 0.36 -3.15 -14.03
C ASN A 181 -0.54 -4.38 -13.99
N MET A 182 0.05 -5.57 -13.93
CA MET A 182 -0.72 -6.81 -13.92
C MET A 182 -0.06 -7.87 -13.05
N ALA A 183 -0.87 -8.66 -12.37
CA ALA A 183 -0.43 -9.89 -11.69
C ALA A 183 -1.40 -11.03 -11.97
N GLU A 184 -0.85 -12.21 -12.23
CA GLU A 184 -1.59 -13.49 -12.28
C GLU A 184 -0.98 -14.41 -11.22
N ILE A 185 -1.81 -14.99 -10.37
CA ILE A 185 -1.41 -15.89 -9.30
C ILE A 185 -2.32 -17.11 -9.32
N LEU A 186 -1.70 -18.28 -9.31
CA LEU A 186 -2.39 -19.55 -9.12
C LEU A 186 -1.89 -20.14 -7.81
N LEU A 187 -2.80 -20.50 -6.93
CA LEU A 187 -2.51 -21.04 -5.62
C LEU A 187 -3.50 -22.11 -5.20
N GLN A 188 -3.07 -23.00 -4.33
CA GLN A 188 -3.92 -23.85 -3.53
C GLN A 188 -4.21 -23.14 -2.22
N ARG A 189 -5.51 -22.99 -1.89
CA ARG A 189 -5.98 -22.41 -0.63
C ARG A 189 -6.59 -23.49 0.22
N ASP A 190 -5.98 -23.74 1.38
CA ASP A 190 -6.56 -24.56 2.43
C ASP A 190 -7.24 -23.66 3.45
N PHE A 191 -8.45 -24.02 3.84
CA PHE A 191 -9.29 -23.27 4.76
C PHE A 191 -9.88 -24.16 5.83
N GLN A 192 -9.86 -23.70 7.07
CA GLN A 192 -10.56 -24.31 8.21
C GLN A 192 -11.28 -23.22 9.01
N PRO A 193 -12.63 -23.37 9.21
CA PRO A 193 -13.39 -22.46 10.05
C PRO A 193 -12.78 -22.30 11.46
N PRO A 194 -12.92 -21.11 12.11
CA PRO A 194 -13.62 -19.94 11.62
C PRO A 194 -12.80 -18.98 10.75
N GLY A 195 -11.54 -19.25 10.43
CA GLY A 195 -10.73 -18.33 9.62
C GLY A 195 -9.25 -18.68 9.55
N LYS A 196 -8.90 -19.98 9.65
CA LYS A 196 -7.53 -20.45 9.41
C LYS A 196 -7.34 -20.63 7.90
N ILE A 197 -6.33 -19.98 7.35
CA ILE A 197 -5.98 -20.01 5.92
C ILE A 197 -4.52 -20.37 5.76
N LYS A 198 -4.22 -21.24 4.80
CA LYS A 198 -2.89 -21.52 4.31
C LYS A 198 -2.89 -21.55 2.79
N GLU A 199 -1.91 -20.90 2.17
CA GLU A 199 -1.74 -20.84 0.72
C GLU A 199 -0.45 -21.52 0.28
N ILE A 200 -0.51 -22.19 -0.86
CA ILE A 200 0.68 -22.68 -1.58
C ILE A 200 0.59 -22.14 -3.00
N ARG A 201 1.46 -21.21 -3.35
CA ARG A 201 1.49 -20.60 -4.67
C ARG A 201 2.20 -21.51 -5.66
N THR A 202 1.50 -21.89 -6.71
CA THR A 202 1.98 -22.79 -7.77
C THR A 202 2.35 -22.07 -9.06
N GLY A 203 1.84 -20.83 -9.23
CA GLY A 203 2.19 -19.95 -10.33
C GLY A 203 2.09 -18.48 -9.92
N VAL A 204 3.10 -17.66 -10.28
CA VAL A 204 3.14 -16.22 -10.01
C VAL A 204 3.72 -15.51 -11.23
N LYS A 205 2.94 -14.66 -11.87
CA LYS A 205 3.40 -13.76 -12.96
C LYS A 205 3.10 -12.32 -12.56
N LYS A 206 4.13 -11.48 -12.50
CA LYS A 206 4.02 -10.05 -12.15
C LYS A 206 4.63 -9.21 -13.26
N ILE A 207 3.91 -8.18 -13.70
CA ILE A 207 4.30 -7.27 -14.77
C ILE A 207 4.05 -5.84 -14.31
N GLY A 208 5.06 -4.97 -14.41
CA GLY A 208 5.00 -3.58 -13.96
C GLY A 208 5.12 -3.41 -12.45
N ASP A 209 4.67 -2.26 -11.94
CA ASP A 209 4.64 -1.97 -10.50
C ASP A 209 3.37 -2.54 -9.86
N VAL A 210 3.51 -3.71 -9.24
CA VAL A 210 2.39 -4.40 -8.60
C VAL A 210 2.03 -3.85 -7.21
N SER A 211 2.74 -2.85 -6.70
CA SER A 211 2.52 -2.28 -5.36
C SER A 211 1.15 -1.62 -5.20
N GLY A 212 0.52 -1.20 -6.31
CA GLY A 212 -0.81 -0.62 -6.32
C GLY A 212 -1.94 -1.60 -6.61
N LEU A 213 -1.63 -2.87 -6.86
CA LEU A 213 -2.64 -3.89 -7.12
C LEU A 213 -3.21 -4.40 -5.80
N PHE A 214 -4.52 -4.58 -5.77
CA PHE A 214 -5.25 -5.07 -4.61
C PHE A 214 -5.46 -6.58 -4.67
N TYR A 215 -5.39 -7.24 -3.52
CA TYR A 215 -5.73 -8.65 -3.29
C TYR A 215 -4.91 -9.64 -4.13
N LEU A 216 -3.61 -9.66 -3.86
CA LEU A 216 -2.68 -10.63 -4.46
C LEU A 216 -2.51 -11.91 -3.63
N SER A 217 -3.27 -12.03 -2.54
CA SER A 217 -3.28 -13.17 -1.63
C SER A 217 -4.63 -13.28 -0.93
N THR A 218 -5.14 -14.50 -0.74
CA THR A 218 -6.38 -14.72 0.03
C THR A 218 -6.17 -14.49 1.52
N THR A 219 -4.91 -14.35 1.98
CA THR A 219 -4.58 -13.97 3.35
C THR A 219 -4.80 -12.49 3.66
N GLU A 220 -5.05 -11.66 2.64
CA GLU A 220 -5.38 -10.24 2.81
C GLU A 220 -6.78 -10.02 3.41
N GLY A 221 -7.66 -11.01 3.31
CA GLY A 221 -8.97 -11.02 3.95
C GLY A 221 -9.89 -12.05 3.30
N ASP A 222 -10.81 -12.58 4.06
CA ASP A 222 -11.79 -13.57 3.59
C ASP A 222 -13.14 -12.95 3.19
N PHE A 223 -13.34 -11.65 3.47
CA PHE A 223 -14.57 -10.89 3.16
C PHE A 223 -15.85 -11.64 3.54
N ASN A 224 -15.83 -12.31 4.68
CA ASN A 224 -16.95 -13.10 5.15
C ASN A 224 -18.05 -12.22 5.73
N PHE A 225 -19.12 -11.98 4.96
CA PHE A 225 -20.26 -11.16 5.39
C PHE A 225 -21.09 -11.76 6.51
N TYR A 226 -20.87 -13.01 6.87
CA TYR A 226 -21.50 -13.65 8.03
C TYR A 226 -20.85 -13.28 9.37
N GLN A 227 -19.72 -12.50 9.33
CA GLN A 227 -19.17 -11.83 10.51
C GLN A 227 -19.85 -10.47 10.74
N ASN A 228 -19.82 -9.94 11.97
CA ASN A 228 -20.44 -8.65 12.27
C ASN A 228 -19.64 -7.47 11.67
N LEU A 229 -18.33 -7.57 11.65
CA LEU A 229 -17.41 -6.55 11.15
C LEU A 229 -16.45 -7.16 10.11
N ILE A 230 -16.27 -6.46 9.01
CA ILE A 230 -15.37 -6.85 7.92
C ILE A 230 -14.19 -5.90 7.92
N ARG A 231 -13.01 -6.42 8.13
CA ARG A 231 -11.75 -5.67 8.04
C ARG A 231 -11.02 -6.05 6.78
N ILE A 232 -10.69 -5.05 5.97
CA ILE A 232 -9.95 -5.22 4.72
C ILE A 232 -8.62 -4.47 4.85
N ARG A 233 -7.54 -5.22 4.95
CA ARG A 233 -6.19 -4.64 4.99
C ARG A 233 -5.92 -3.91 3.68
N GLY A 234 -5.21 -2.78 3.75
CA GLY A 234 -4.81 -2.01 2.57
C GLY A 234 -5.87 -1.08 2.01
N ILE A 235 -7.14 -1.18 2.43
CA ILE A 235 -8.19 -0.29 1.94
C ILE A 235 -8.48 0.82 2.93
N GLY A 236 -8.70 0.49 4.19
CA GLY A 236 -9.04 1.44 5.24
C GLY A 236 -8.55 1.02 6.62
N ASP A 237 -8.48 1.98 7.53
CA ASP A 237 -7.96 1.77 8.88
C ASP A 237 -9.00 1.12 9.81
N MET A 238 -10.29 1.25 9.48
CA MET A 238 -11.40 0.75 10.29
C MET A 238 -12.12 -0.42 9.62
N PRO A 239 -12.66 -1.35 10.40
CA PRO A 239 -13.58 -2.34 9.88
C PRO A 239 -14.90 -1.68 9.47
N VAL A 240 -15.61 -2.33 8.56
CA VAL A 240 -16.94 -1.91 8.09
C VAL A 240 -17.97 -2.91 8.59
N MET A 241 -19.13 -2.42 9.00
CA MET A 241 -20.22 -3.24 9.47
C MET A 241 -20.78 -4.11 8.34
N SER A 242 -20.93 -5.39 8.60
CA SER A 242 -21.57 -6.31 7.67
C SER A 242 -23.07 -6.01 7.52
N PRO A 243 -23.67 -6.20 6.34
CA PRO A 243 -25.10 -6.13 6.15
C PRO A 243 -25.89 -7.21 6.94
N LEU A 244 -25.22 -8.29 7.37
CA LEU A 244 -25.79 -9.31 8.24
C LEU A 244 -25.42 -9.14 9.74
N SER A 245 -24.84 -7.99 10.12
CA SER A 245 -24.60 -7.70 11.55
C SER A 245 -25.92 -7.65 12.31
N GLY A 246 -25.94 -8.11 13.58
CA GLY A 246 -27.13 -8.02 14.44
C GLY A 246 -27.68 -6.60 14.59
N THR A 247 -26.87 -5.57 14.39
CA THR A 247 -27.25 -4.16 14.42
C THR A 247 -27.43 -3.54 13.03
N ALA A 248 -27.42 -4.34 11.96
CA ALA A 248 -27.46 -3.84 10.58
C ALA A 248 -28.74 -3.03 10.28
N LEU A 249 -29.91 -3.40 10.83
CA LEU A 249 -31.15 -2.66 10.65
C LEU A 249 -31.11 -1.24 11.23
N LEU A 250 -30.22 -0.96 12.18
CA LEU A 250 -29.99 0.38 12.71
C LEU A 250 -29.02 1.20 11.85
N ALA A 251 -28.09 0.53 11.16
CA ALA A 251 -27.02 1.18 10.39
C ALA A 251 -27.38 1.37 8.90
N TYR A 252 -28.18 0.47 8.35
CA TYR A 252 -28.58 0.46 6.94
C TYR A 252 -30.08 0.75 6.76
N LYS A 253 -30.40 1.40 5.64
CA LYS A 253 -31.72 1.41 5.02
C LYS A 253 -31.75 0.35 3.93
N PHE A 254 -32.64 -0.63 4.06
CA PHE A 254 -32.86 -1.68 3.08
C PHE A 254 -34.10 -1.39 2.27
N GLN A 255 -34.04 -1.63 0.96
CA GLN A 255 -35.12 -1.41 0.02
C GLN A 255 -35.20 -2.62 -0.94
N PHE A 256 -36.34 -3.26 -1.02
CA PHE A 256 -36.56 -4.34 -1.99
C PHE A 256 -36.68 -3.76 -3.40
N LEU A 257 -35.86 -4.24 -4.33
CA LEU A 257 -35.86 -3.82 -5.74
C LEU A 257 -36.60 -4.77 -6.68
N GLY A 258 -36.93 -5.98 -6.21
CA GLY A 258 -37.57 -7.00 -7.03
C GLY A 258 -36.91 -8.37 -6.86
N SER A 259 -37.31 -9.34 -7.66
CA SER A 259 -36.75 -10.69 -7.67
C SER A 259 -36.55 -11.19 -9.10
N TYR A 260 -35.60 -12.12 -9.27
CA TYR A 260 -35.30 -12.79 -10.53
C TYR A 260 -34.98 -14.28 -10.26
N LYS A 261 -34.94 -15.09 -11.29
CA LYS A 261 -34.52 -16.51 -11.18
C LYS A 261 -33.05 -16.62 -11.62
N ASN A 262 -32.26 -17.40 -10.88
CA ASN A 262 -30.90 -17.77 -11.29
C ASN A 262 -30.95 -18.96 -12.30
N ASP A 263 -29.79 -19.39 -12.80
CA ASP A 263 -29.65 -20.48 -13.75
C ASP A 263 -30.14 -21.82 -13.18
N ALA A 264 -30.15 -21.97 -11.86
CA ALA A 264 -30.71 -23.15 -11.18
C ALA A 264 -32.22 -23.05 -10.90
N GLY A 265 -32.89 -22.01 -11.40
CA GLY A 265 -34.33 -21.79 -11.23
C GLY A 265 -34.74 -21.24 -9.88
N GLN A 266 -33.80 -20.96 -8.96
CA GLN A 266 -34.07 -20.42 -7.64
C GLN A 266 -34.46 -18.93 -7.73
N ARG A 267 -35.50 -18.54 -6.98
CA ARG A 267 -35.90 -17.14 -6.86
C ARG A 267 -34.87 -16.38 -6.00
N ILE A 268 -34.32 -15.29 -6.55
CA ILE A 268 -33.33 -14.42 -5.91
C ILE A 268 -33.98 -13.08 -5.59
N LEU A 269 -33.91 -12.67 -4.33
CA LEU A 269 -34.42 -11.38 -3.83
C LEU A 269 -33.32 -10.33 -3.95
N LYS A 270 -33.57 -9.26 -4.70
CA LYS A 270 -32.64 -8.14 -4.89
C LYS A 270 -32.96 -7.03 -3.90
N ILE A 271 -32.03 -6.70 -3.02
CA ILE A 271 -32.21 -5.70 -1.96
C ILE A 271 -31.13 -4.65 -2.07
N LYS A 272 -31.54 -3.39 -2.23
CA LYS A 272 -30.63 -2.24 -2.17
C LYS A 272 -30.38 -1.89 -0.71
N MET A 273 -29.13 -1.58 -0.42
CA MET A 273 -28.71 -1.12 0.90
C MET A 273 -28.01 0.23 0.83
N SER A 274 -28.40 1.11 1.72
CA SER A 274 -27.86 2.47 1.81
C SER A 274 -27.54 2.79 3.27
N PRO A 275 -26.47 3.56 3.54
CA PRO A 275 -26.15 4.01 4.88
C PRO A 275 -27.31 4.87 5.46
N ARG A 276 -27.67 4.66 6.71
CA ARG A 276 -28.44 5.66 7.47
C ARG A 276 -27.49 6.82 7.82
N SER A 277 -28.01 8.00 8.02
CA SER A 277 -27.22 9.25 8.22
C SER A 277 -26.22 9.22 9.38
N ILE A 278 -26.26 8.20 10.23
CA ILE A 278 -25.55 8.13 11.52
C ILE A 278 -24.19 7.38 11.43
N SER A 279 -23.94 6.56 10.39
CA SER A 279 -22.76 5.72 10.36
C SER A 279 -21.89 5.93 9.09
N ASN A 280 -20.58 6.09 9.28
CA ASN A 280 -19.61 6.21 8.19
C ASN A 280 -18.89 4.90 7.82
N ALA A 281 -19.04 3.88 8.66
CA ALA A 281 -18.38 2.58 8.51
C ALA A 281 -19.36 1.50 8.03
N VAL A 282 -20.10 1.78 6.96
CA VAL A 282 -21.11 0.93 6.35
C VAL A 282 -21.00 0.93 4.84
N PHE A 283 -21.29 -0.19 4.22
CA PHE A 283 -21.33 -0.34 2.76
C PHE A 283 -22.55 0.38 2.15
N SER A 284 -22.51 0.59 0.86
CA SER A 284 -23.68 0.90 0.03
C SER A 284 -23.69 -0.02 -1.18
N GLY A 285 -24.86 -0.33 -1.74
CA GLY A 285 -24.94 -1.20 -2.91
C GLY A 285 -26.12 -2.16 -2.85
N GLU A 286 -25.90 -3.37 -3.29
CA GLU A 286 -26.94 -4.39 -3.42
C GLU A 286 -26.50 -5.73 -2.81
N ILE A 287 -27.46 -6.40 -2.16
CA ILE A 287 -27.32 -7.76 -1.68
C ILE A 287 -28.45 -8.61 -2.30
N HIS A 288 -28.10 -9.77 -2.78
CA HIS A 288 -29.00 -10.72 -3.41
C HIS A 288 -29.11 -11.95 -2.53
N LEU A 289 -30.31 -12.25 -2.06
CA LEU A 289 -30.59 -13.39 -1.17
C LEU A 289 -31.40 -14.46 -1.92
N VAL A 290 -31.12 -15.72 -1.66
CA VAL A 290 -32.00 -16.80 -2.14
C VAL A 290 -33.29 -16.77 -1.32
N ASP A 291 -34.44 -16.75 -2.01
CA ASP A 291 -35.76 -16.78 -1.35
C ASP A 291 -35.93 -18.05 -0.49
N THR A 292 -36.64 -17.93 0.63
CA THR A 292 -36.85 -18.99 1.62
C THR A 292 -35.63 -19.42 2.43
N LEU A 293 -34.47 -19.56 1.80
CA LEU A 293 -33.23 -19.96 2.47
C LEU A 293 -32.50 -18.78 3.13
N PHE A 294 -32.60 -17.58 2.53
CA PHE A 294 -32.01 -16.31 2.99
C PHE A 294 -30.50 -16.34 3.18
N TYR A 295 -29.78 -17.16 2.41
CA TYR A 295 -28.33 -17.01 2.29
C TYR A 295 -27.96 -16.02 1.19
N ILE A 296 -26.76 -15.46 1.27
CA ILE A 296 -26.25 -14.55 0.26
C ILE A 296 -25.90 -15.34 -1.00
N TYR A 297 -26.59 -15.04 -2.10
CA TYR A 297 -26.25 -15.54 -3.44
C TYR A 297 -25.15 -14.67 -4.07
N ARG A 298 -25.33 -13.35 -4.01
CA ARG A 298 -24.38 -12.38 -4.58
C ARG A 298 -24.41 -11.08 -3.80
N THR A 299 -23.26 -10.39 -3.77
CA THR A 299 -23.16 -9.01 -3.28
C THR A 299 -22.53 -8.12 -4.32
N GLU A 300 -22.94 -6.85 -4.35
CA GLU A 300 -22.26 -5.77 -5.06
C GLU A 300 -22.22 -4.54 -4.15
N LEU A 301 -21.09 -4.34 -3.48
CA LEU A 301 -20.97 -3.41 -2.37
C LEU A 301 -19.87 -2.40 -2.62
N ASN A 302 -20.19 -1.12 -2.41
CA ASN A 302 -19.24 -0.02 -2.42
C ASN A 302 -18.72 0.21 -1.00
N TYR A 303 -17.41 0.28 -0.87
CA TYR A 303 -16.74 0.63 0.39
C TYR A 303 -16.96 2.11 0.71
N PRO A 304 -17.11 2.48 2.00
CA PRO A 304 -17.33 3.88 2.39
C PRO A 304 -16.13 4.76 2.02
N VAL A 305 -16.37 5.76 1.18
CA VAL A 305 -15.31 6.62 0.60
C VAL A 305 -14.47 7.34 1.67
N ASN A 306 -15.09 7.68 2.82
CA ASN A 306 -14.38 8.37 3.91
C ASN A 306 -13.35 7.48 4.62
N GLN A 307 -13.44 6.17 4.45
CA GLN A 307 -12.53 5.20 5.04
C GLN A 307 -11.42 4.74 4.08
N LEU A 308 -11.51 5.12 2.80
CA LEU A 308 -10.50 4.75 1.81
C LEU A 308 -9.22 5.56 2.01
N ASN A 309 -8.08 4.85 2.13
CA ASN A 309 -6.76 5.46 2.24
C ASN A 309 -6.17 5.71 0.86
N GLU A 310 -6.06 4.69 0.03
CA GLU A 310 -5.40 4.76 -1.27
C GLU A 310 -6.36 5.04 -2.43
N TYR A 311 -7.55 4.44 -2.40
CA TYR A 311 -8.50 4.50 -3.51
C TYR A 311 -9.54 5.62 -3.31
N ASP A 312 -10.12 6.09 -4.42
CA ASP A 312 -11.22 7.05 -4.43
C ASP A 312 -12.58 6.36 -4.48
N LYS A 313 -12.60 5.18 -5.11
CA LYS A 313 -13.76 4.31 -5.19
C LYS A 313 -13.28 2.87 -5.12
N PHE A 314 -14.02 2.07 -4.38
CA PHE A 314 -13.77 0.65 -4.25
C PHE A 314 -15.09 -0.09 -4.20
N THR A 315 -15.30 -1.00 -5.16
CA THR A 315 -16.51 -1.83 -5.29
C THR A 315 -16.10 -3.29 -5.19
N MET A 316 -16.81 -4.03 -4.38
CA MET A 316 -16.60 -5.46 -4.16
C MET A 316 -17.82 -6.25 -4.61
N ARG A 317 -17.60 -7.25 -5.45
CA ARG A 317 -18.61 -8.25 -5.84
C ARG A 317 -18.16 -9.61 -5.34
N GLN A 318 -19.09 -10.37 -4.80
CA GLN A 318 -18.85 -11.73 -4.33
C GLN A 318 -20.03 -12.62 -4.68
N GLU A 319 -19.76 -13.80 -5.20
CA GLU A 319 -20.75 -14.80 -5.59
C GLU A 319 -20.50 -16.07 -4.78
N PHE A 320 -21.60 -16.66 -4.28
CA PHE A 320 -21.57 -17.87 -3.48
C PHE A 320 -22.30 -19.00 -4.20
N ASN A 321 -21.81 -20.21 -3.96
CA ASN A 321 -22.44 -21.43 -4.43
C ASN A 321 -22.81 -22.31 -3.24
N LEU A 322 -24.00 -22.92 -3.30
CA LEU A 322 -24.47 -23.90 -2.34
C LEU A 322 -24.33 -25.30 -2.94
N SER A 323 -23.51 -26.14 -2.32
CA SER A 323 -23.38 -27.54 -2.71
C SER A 323 -24.66 -28.35 -2.44
N LYS A 324 -24.76 -29.53 -3.04
CA LYS A 324 -25.87 -30.44 -2.80
C LYS A 324 -26.03 -30.82 -1.32
N ASP A 325 -24.92 -30.88 -0.59
CA ASP A 325 -24.89 -31.19 0.84
C ASP A 325 -25.05 -29.94 1.74
N SER A 326 -25.58 -28.85 1.18
CA SER A 326 -25.83 -27.59 1.86
C SER A 326 -24.57 -26.90 2.44
N TRP A 327 -23.40 -27.11 1.84
CA TRP A 327 -22.18 -26.36 2.14
C TRP A 327 -22.09 -25.10 1.30
N LEU A 328 -21.80 -23.97 1.97
CA LEU A 328 -21.65 -22.67 1.32
C LEU A 328 -20.19 -22.42 0.95
N THR A 329 -19.92 -22.12 -0.30
CA THR A 329 -18.58 -21.84 -0.81
C THR A 329 -18.55 -20.52 -1.59
N ILE A 330 -17.41 -19.88 -1.63
CA ILE A 330 -17.18 -18.71 -2.48
C ILE A 330 -16.85 -19.22 -3.87
N GLU A 331 -17.55 -18.75 -4.88
CA GLU A 331 -17.27 -19.13 -6.28
C GLU A 331 -16.36 -18.10 -6.94
N LYS A 332 -16.71 -16.82 -6.77
CA LYS A 332 -16.03 -15.73 -7.45
C LYS A 332 -16.03 -14.47 -6.60
N GLN A 333 -14.92 -13.73 -6.68
CA GLN A 333 -14.82 -12.37 -6.13
C GLN A 333 -14.27 -11.44 -7.20
N ARG A 334 -14.75 -10.20 -7.20
CA ARG A 334 -14.22 -9.14 -8.05
C ARG A 334 -14.15 -7.83 -7.26
N PHE A 335 -13.02 -7.19 -7.36
CA PHE A 335 -12.74 -5.90 -6.74
C PHE A 335 -12.45 -4.90 -7.84
N ASP A 336 -13.26 -3.86 -7.98
CA ASP A 336 -13.04 -2.77 -8.93
C ASP A 336 -12.66 -1.52 -8.15
N TYR A 337 -11.57 -0.86 -8.53
CA TYR A 337 -11.06 0.28 -7.80
C TYR A 337 -10.50 1.37 -8.72
N HIS A 338 -10.53 2.61 -8.20
CA HIS A 338 -9.98 3.79 -8.85
C HIS A 338 -9.15 4.58 -7.85
N ALA A 339 -8.03 5.13 -8.31
CA ALA A 339 -7.17 6.03 -7.55
C ALA A 339 -6.82 7.26 -8.40
N ALA A 340 -7.07 8.45 -7.88
CA ALA A 340 -6.67 9.69 -8.54
C ALA A 340 -5.15 9.82 -8.61
N ALA A 341 -4.63 10.36 -9.71
CA ALA A 341 -3.22 10.61 -9.91
C ALA A 341 -3.06 11.94 -10.69
N GLY A 342 -2.91 13.04 -9.96
CA GLY A 342 -2.93 14.38 -10.55
C GLY A 342 -4.24 14.66 -11.31
N LYS A 343 -4.13 15.01 -12.58
CA LYS A 343 -5.30 15.20 -13.48
C LYS A 343 -5.80 13.88 -14.11
N GLY A 344 -5.02 12.79 -14.03
CA GLY A 344 -5.38 11.46 -14.51
C GLY A 344 -5.88 10.56 -13.39
N LYS A 345 -6.12 9.29 -13.69
CA LYS A 345 -6.55 8.28 -12.71
C LYS A 345 -6.03 6.90 -13.06
N PHE A 346 -5.72 6.12 -12.04
CA PHE A 346 -5.58 4.68 -12.15
C PHE A 346 -6.96 4.03 -12.04
N SER A 347 -7.23 3.09 -12.89
CA SER A 347 -8.40 2.22 -12.84
C SER A 347 -7.94 0.78 -12.84
N GLY A 348 -8.39 0.00 -11.87
CA GLY A 348 -7.96 -1.37 -11.75
C GLY A 348 -9.08 -2.30 -11.31
N TYR A 349 -8.83 -3.59 -11.50
CA TYR A 349 -9.67 -4.64 -10.95
C TYR A 349 -8.83 -5.85 -10.52
N THR A 350 -9.37 -6.60 -9.58
CA THR A 350 -8.87 -7.94 -9.25
C THR A 350 -10.01 -8.94 -9.37
N LEU A 351 -9.79 -9.99 -10.15
CA LEU A 351 -10.70 -11.13 -10.30
C LEU A 351 -10.12 -12.32 -9.56
N VAL A 352 -10.91 -12.93 -8.70
CA VAL A 352 -10.56 -14.14 -7.95
C VAL A 352 -11.59 -15.22 -8.28
N LYS A 353 -11.15 -16.38 -8.69
CA LYS A 353 -12.01 -17.51 -9.00
C LYS A 353 -11.55 -18.74 -8.24
N TYR A 354 -12.51 -19.39 -7.59
CA TYR A 354 -12.29 -20.59 -6.81
C TYR A 354 -12.77 -21.81 -7.61
N ASN A 355 -11.92 -22.82 -7.73
CA ASN A 355 -12.22 -24.02 -8.50
C ASN A 355 -11.79 -25.27 -7.72
N LYS A 356 -12.25 -26.44 -8.15
CA LYS A 356 -11.82 -27.74 -7.63
C LYS A 356 -11.87 -27.85 -6.11
N TYR A 357 -13.01 -27.50 -5.53
CA TYR A 357 -13.21 -27.63 -4.11
C TYR A 357 -13.17 -29.10 -3.64
N GLU A 358 -12.33 -29.38 -2.67
CA GLU A 358 -12.37 -30.57 -1.83
C GLU A 358 -13.01 -30.17 -0.50
N LEU A 359 -14.28 -30.54 -0.29
CA LEU A 359 -15.07 -30.15 0.90
C LEU A 359 -14.82 -31.15 2.04
N ASN A 360 -15.01 -30.70 3.28
CA ASN A 360 -14.87 -31.48 4.51
C ASN A 360 -13.47 -32.12 4.66
N LYS A 361 -12.46 -31.48 4.12
CA LYS A 361 -11.07 -31.95 4.18
C LYS A 361 -10.53 -31.90 5.63
N THR A 362 -9.96 -33.01 6.07
CA THR A 362 -9.28 -33.08 7.36
C THR A 362 -7.82 -32.68 7.18
N PHE A 363 -7.35 -31.75 8.03
CA PHE A 363 -5.97 -31.28 8.00
C PHE A 363 -5.19 -31.79 9.22
N PRO A 364 -3.87 -32.05 9.06
CA PRO A 364 -3.02 -32.41 10.19
C PRO A 364 -3.02 -31.35 11.29
N LYS A 365 -2.77 -31.74 12.54
CA LYS A 365 -2.84 -30.86 13.73
C LYS A 365 -2.05 -29.53 13.59
N ASN A 366 -0.91 -29.53 12.92
CA ASN A 366 -0.02 -28.35 12.74
C ASN A 366 -0.06 -27.75 11.34
N HIS A 367 -1.08 -28.09 10.53
CA HIS A 367 -1.15 -27.62 9.13
C HIS A 367 -1.23 -26.10 9.02
N PHE A 368 -2.04 -25.46 9.86
CA PHE A 368 -2.23 -24.01 9.90
C PHE A 368 -1.31 -23.37 10.94
N GLY A 369 -0.06 -23.16 10.55
CA GLY A 369 0.96 -22.51 11.36
C GLY A 369 1.06 -21.00 11.17
N LEU A 370 2.22 -20.45 11.56
CA LEU A 370 2.53 -19.02 11.39
C LEU A 370 2.95 -18.67 9.95
N GLU A 371 3.40 -19.66 9.18
CA GLU A 371 3.58 -19.55 7.74
C GLU A 371 2.22 -19.69 7.06
N VAL A 372 1.65 -18.55 6.66
CA VAL A 372 0.29 -18.52 6.09
C VAL A 372 0.28 -18.64 4.57
N SER A 373 1.41 -18.40 3.93
CA SER A 373 1.56 -18.56 2.48
C SER A 373 3.00 -18.92 2.14
N SER A 374 3.18 -19.77 1.11
CA SER A 374 4.49 -20.14 0.59
C SER A 374 4.53 -20.15 -0.93
N ALA A 375 5.69 -19.79 -1.49
CA ALA A 375 5.98 -19.89 -2.90
C ALA A 375 7.40 -20.47 -3.11
N THR A 376 7.57 -21.29 -4.16
CA THR A 376 8.86 -21.83 -4.58
C THR A 376 9.42 -21.02 -5.77
N ASP A 377 10.71 -21.18 -6.09
CA ASP A 377 11.30 -20.59 -7.30
C ASP A 377 10.51 -21.01 -8.56
N SER A 378 10.11 -22.27 -8.65
CA SER A 378 9.35 -22.81 -9.77
C SER A 378 7.98 -22.14 -10.00
N ALA A 379 7.40 -21.54 -8.96
CA ALA A 379 6.14 -20.80 -9.11
C ALA A 379 6.32 -19.50 -9.90
N TYR A 380 7.52 -18.92 -9.88
CA TYR A 380 7.85 -17.70 -10.61
C TYR A 380 8.36 -17.95 -12.04
N ASP A 381 8.77 -19.17 -12.35
CA ASP A 381 9.37 -19.55 -13.63
C ASP A 381 8.37 -20.22 -14.59
N ARG A 382 7.06 -20.01 -14.37
CA ARG A 382 6.00 -20.58 -15.20
C ARG A 382 5.96 -19.93 -16.58
N ASP A 383 5.94 -20.76 -17.62
CA ASP A 383 5.90 -20.34 -19.03
C ASP A 383 4.49 -19.93 -19.52
N SER A 384 4.42 -19.48 -20.74
CA SER A 384 3.15 -19.05 -21.36
C SER A 384 2.18 -20.23 -21.60
N ALA A 385 2.69 -21.45 -21.81
CA ALA A 385 1.87 -22.64 -22.01
C ALA A 385 1.15 -23.03 -20.71
N PHE A 386 1.85 -22.99 -19.57
CA PHE A 386 1.25 -23.17 -18.25
C PHE A 386 0.07 -22.19 -18.04
N TRP A 387 0.31 -20.88 -18.30
CA TRP A 387 -0.74 -19.89 -18.09
C TRP A 387 -1.92 -20.05 -19.04
N SER A 388 -1.70 -20.45 -20.30
CA SER A 388 -2.79 -20.67 -21.24
C SER A 388 -3.73 -21.82 -20.82
N GLN A 389 -3.18 -22.88 -20.23
CA GLN A 389 -3.94 -24.00 -19.69
C GLN A 389 -4.67 -23.68 -18.38
N LYS A 390 -4.03 -22.89 -17.51
CA LYS A 390 -4.51 -22.66 -16.14
C LYS A 390 -5.42 -21.46 -15.97
N ARG A 391 -5.52 -20.58 -16.96
CA ARG A 391 -6.45 -19.46 -16.94
C ARG A 391 -7.89 -19.94 -16.96
N THR A 392 -8.59 -19.64 -15.88
CA THR A 392 -10.02 -19.98 -15.74
C THR A 392 -10.95 -18.94 -16.37
N THR A 393 -10.41 -17.81 -16.76
CA THR A 393 -11.12 -16.72 -17.43
C THR A 393 -10.26 -16.19 -18.57
N PRO A 394 -10.80 -16.08 -19.80
CA PRO A 394 -10.06 -15.55 -20.93
C PRO A 394 -9.57 -14.13 -20.67
N LEU A 395 -8.46 -13.77 -21.30
CA LEU A 395 -7.92 -12.40 -21.27
C LEU A 395 -8.77 -11.52 -22.20
N ASN A 396 -8.95 -10.26 -21.81
CA ASN A 396 -9.52 -9.28 -22.73
C ASN A 396 -8.47 -8.79 -23.75
N ASN A 397 -8.89 -8.09 -24.77
CA ASN A 397 -8.01 -7.64 -25.85
C ASN A 397 -6.88 -6.70 -25.35
N THR A 398 -7.15 -5.88 -24.35
CA THR A 398 -6.14 -4.99 -23.75
C THR A 398 -5.08 -5.78 -22.99
N GLU A 399 -5.49 -6.78 -22.22
CA GLU A 399 -4.60 -7.69 -21.49
C GLU A 399 -3.75 -8.54 -22.44
N ILE A 400 -4.36 -9.08 -23.51
CA ILE A 400 -3.63 -9.87 -24.54
C ILE A 400 -2.55 -8.98 -25.17
N ARG A 401 -2.91 -7.80 -25.67
CA ARG A 401 -1.95 -6.86 -26.29
C ARG A 401 -0.84 -6.49 -25.31
N PHE A 402 -1.18 -6.25 -24.07
CA PHE A 402 -0.21 -5.90 -23.03
C PHE A 402 0.76 -7.05 -22.73
N ILE A 403 0.28 -8.26 -22.52
CA ILE A 403 1.11 -9.43 -22.25
C ILE A 403 2.02 -9.72 -23.45
N THR A 404 1.47 -9.78 -24.68
CA THR A 404 2.23 -10.07 -25.89
C THR A 404 3.33 -9.03 -26.10
N ARG A 405 3.00 -7.74 -25.94
CA ARG A 405 3.96 -6.66 -26.01
C ARG A 405 5.03 -6.77 -24.93
N THR A 406 4.62 -7.00 -23.68
CA THR A 406 5.55 -7.09 -22.55
C THR A 406 6.46 -8.31 -22.68
N ASP A 407 5.95 -9.45 -23.13
CA ASP A 407 6.75 -10.64 -23.36
C ASP A 407 7.74 -10.41 -24.52
N SER A 408 7.35 -9.67 -25.56
CA SER A 408 8.23 -9.24 -26.65
C SER A 408 9.31 -8.26 -26.16
N ILE A 409 8.91 -7.24 -25.37
CA ILE A 409 9.83 -6.29 -24.76
C ILE A 409 10.79 -7.00 -23.80
N LYS A 410 10.30 -7.88 -22.95
CA LYS A 410 11.15 -8.69 -22.07
C LYS A 410 12.17 -9.53 -22.85
N ARG A 411 11.75 -10.14 -23.94
CA ARG A 411 12.65 -10.93 -24.79
C ARG A 411 13.78 -10.04 -25.37
N VAL A 412 13.44 -8.85 -25.84
CA VAL A 412 14.43 -7.87 -26.31
C VAL A 412 15.28 -7.36 -25.15
N GLN A 413 14.65 -6.96 -24.03
CA GLN A 413 15.35 -6.41 -22.86
C GLN A 413 16.18 -7.45 -22.10
N SER A 414 15.86 -8.74 -22.22
CA SER A 414 16.66 -9.82 -21.68
C SER A 414 17.76 -10.30 -22.62
N SER A 415 17.75 -9.82 -23.86
CA SER A 415 18.80 -10.17 -24.83
C SER A 415 20.15 -9.62 -24.38
N LYS A 416 21.21 -10.39 -24.58
CA LYS A 416 22.57 -10.00 -24.19
C LYS A 416 22.93 -8.64 -24.83
N THR A 417 22.66 -8.47 -26.11
CA THR A 417 22.94 -7.25 -26.86
C THR A 417 22.29 -5.99 -26.30
N TYR A 418 21.01 -6.08 -25.90
CA TYR A 418 20.29 -4.96 -25.31
C TYR A 418 20.84 -4.61 -23.92
N LEU A 419 21.08 -5.64 -23.13
CA LEU A 419 21.56 -5.49 -21.77
C LEU A 419 23.00 -4.94 -21.75
N ASP A 420 23.85 -5.35 -22.71
CA ASP A 420 25.20 -4.80 -22.90
C ASP A 420 25.16 -3.36 -23.38
N SER A 421 24.16 -3.00 -24.22
CA SER A 421 23.94 -1.60 -24.65
C SER A 421 23.56 -0.69 -23.48
N ILE A 422 22.65 -1.14 -22.61
CA ILE A 422 22.27 -0.38 -21.38
C ILE A 422 23.46 -0.25 -20.44
N GLU A 423 24.21 -1.34 -20.25
CA GLU A 423 25.41 -1.34 -19.40
C GLU A 423 26.45 -0.35 -19.95
N LYS A 424 26.69 -0.36 -21.25
CA LYS A 424 27.59 0.58 -21.92
C LYS A 424 27.12 2.03 -21.77
N ASP A 425 25.81 2.30 -21.91
CA ASP A 425 25.24 3.66 -21.73
C ASP A 425 25.34 4.12 -20.28
N LYS A 426 25.04 3.26 -19.29
CA LYS A 426 25.21 3.57 -17.87
C LYS A 426 26.66 3.85 -17.51
N ASN A 427 27.59 3.02 -18.00
CA ASN A 427 29.01 3.13 -17.73
C ASN A 427 29.68 4.30 -18.48
N LYS A 428 28.99 4.86 -19.51
CA LYS A 428 29.52 6.01 -20.25
C LYS A 428 29.61 7.23 -19.36
N VAL A 429 30.80 7.75 -19.15
CA VAL A 429 31.05 8.99 -18.43
C VAL A 429 30.68 10.16 -19.31
N THR A 430 29.84 11.05 -18.83
CA THR A 430 29.47 12.31 -19.48
C THR A 430 29.51 13.44 -18.46
N PHE A 431 29.77 14.67 -18.92
CA PHE A 431 29.77 15.84 -18.04
C PHE A 431 28.45 15.99 -17.27
N ALA A 432 27.31 15.78 -17.93
CA ALA A 432 26.00 15.88 -17.30
C ALA A 432 25.77 14.82 -16.20
N LYS A 433 26.26 13.59 -16.40
CA LYS A 433 26.21 12.56 -15.33
C LYS A 433 27.15 12.92 -14.20
N LEU A 434 28.42 13.22 -14.52
CA LEU A 434 29.41 13.50 -13.51
C LEU A 434 29.03 14.72 -12.66
N PHE A 435 28.50 15.79 -13.28
CA PHE A 435 28.25 17.04 -12.56
C PHE A 435 26.87 17.09 -11.91
N PHE A 436 25.79 16.67 -12.60
CA PHE A 436 24.41 16.87 -12.14
C PHE A 436 23.71 15.62 -11.61
N LYS A 437 23.96 14.43 -12.18
CA LYS A 437 23.17 13.22 -11.87
C LYS A 437 23.87 12.20 -10.99
N GLY A 438 25.19 12.25 -10.93
CA GLY A 438 26.05 11.17 -10.43
C GLY A 438 26.42 10.18 -11.53
N GLN A 439 27.54 9.51 -11.35
CA GLN A 439 28.04 8.51 -12.30
C GLN A 439 27.78 7.12 -11.73
N GLU A 440 26.94 6.36 -12.43
CA GLU A 440 26.75 4.95 -12.17
C GLU A 440 27.74 4.13 -13.00
N TYR A 441 28.27 3.08 -12.41
CA TYR A 441 29.02 2.02 -13.09
C TYR A 441 28.42 0.67 -12.71
N GLN A 442 28.15 -0.18 -13.68
CA GLN A 442 27.61 -1.53 -13.42
C GLN A 442 28.34 -2.57 -14.27
N ASN A 443 28.52 -3.76 -13.67
CA ASN A 443 28.86 -4.97 -14.39
C ASN A 443 27.85 -6.04 -14.02
N ARG A 444 26.89 -6.28 -14.89
CA ARG A 444 25.74 -7.16 -14.61
C ARG A 444 26.14 -8.62 -14.52
N GLU A 445 27.10 -9.09 -15.34
CA GLU A 445 27.53 -10.49 -15.33
C GLU A 445 28.14 -10.85 -13.98
N LYS A 446 28.94 -9.95 -13.43
CA LYS A 446 29.58 -10.12 -12.11
C LYS A 446 28.72 -9.60 -10.95
N GLY A 447 27.57 -8.93 -11.24
CA GLY A 447 26.66 -8.37 -10.22
C GLY A 447 27.22 -7.16 -9.47
N TYR A 448 28.16 -6.38 -10.05
CA TYR A 448 28.74 -5.19 -9.46
C TYR A 448 27.96 -3.92 -9.85
N TYR A 449 27.78 -3.04 -8.87
CA TYR A 449 27.18 -1.72 -9.01
C TYR A 449 28.02 -0.73 -8.23
N MET A 450 28.38 0.37 -8.86
CA MET A 450 29.04 1.49 -8.19
C MET A 450 28.26 2.76 -8.49
N ASP A 451 28.12 3.61 -7.49
CA ASP A 451 27.42 4.87 -7.59
C ASP A 451 28.28 5.98 -6.98
N PHE A 452 28.59 6.99 -7.80
CA PHE A 452 29.39 8.16 -7.42
C PHE A 452 28.46 9.38 -7.37
N GLN A 453 28.51 10.14 -6.30
CA GLN A 453 27.67 11.32 -6.14
C GLN A 453 27.95 12.38 -7.25
N PRO A 454 26.94 13.22 -7.57
CA PRO A 454 27.13 14.36 -8.48
C PRO A 454 28.14 15.36 -7.92
N MET A 455 29.03 15.87 -8.78
CA MET A 455 30.04 16.86 -8.38
C MET A 455 29.44 18.15 -7.81
N MET A 456 28.22 18.54 -8.24
CA MET A 456 27.55 19.74 -7.70
C MET A 456 27.24 19.65 -6.20
N PHE A 457 27.18 18.44 -5.63
CA PHE A 457 26.93 18.21 -4.19
C PHE A 457 28.20 17.92 -3.40
N ILE A 458 29.36 18.03 -4.01
CA ILE A 458 30.64 17.80 -3.33
C ILE A 458 30.88 18.88 -2.26
N VAL A 459 30.52 20.13 -2.55
CA VAL A 459 30.69 21.25 -1.60
C VAL A 459 29.44 21.32 -0.71
N GLN A 460 29.64 21.18 0.58
CA GLN A 460 28.60 21.26 1.62
C GLN A 460 28.85 22.47 2.50
N PRO A 461 28.22 23.64 2.24
CA PRO A 461 28.55 24.92 2.89
C PRO A 461 28.11 25.03 4.35
N TRP A 462 27.19 24.14 4.79
CA TRP A 462 26.53 24.27 6.11
C TRP A 462 26.76 23.10 7.06
N PHE A 463 27.84 22.40 6.86
CA PHE A 463 28.16 21.30 7.76
C PHE A 463 28.81 21.81 9.06
N PRO A 464 28.68 21.14 10.22
CA PRO A 464 29.40 21.51 11.42
C PRO A 464 30.91 21.61 11.15
N GLY A 465 31.53 22.69 11.60
CA GLY A 465 32.95 22.99 11.33
C GLY A 465 33.18 23.69 9.99
N GLY A 466 32.17 24.34 9.41
CA GLY A 466 32.29 25.17 8.21
C GLY A 466 32.16 24.38 6.89
N THR A 467 32.46 25.04 5.77
CA THR A 467 32.38 24.48 4.44
C THR A 467 33.28 23.27 4.23
N ARG A 468 32.74 22.21 3.70
CA ARG A 468 33.47 20.96 3.44
C ARG A 468 33.31 20.49 2.01
N VAL A 469 34.38 19.88 1.50
CA VAL A 469 34.38 19.13 0.23
C VAL A 469 34.19 17.66 0.59
N THR A 470 33.08 17.03 0.17
CA THR A 470 32.71 15.68 0.56
C THR A 470 32.58 14.79 -0.68
N LEU A 471 33.25 13.64 -0.68
CA LEU A 471 33.12 12.57 -1.67
C LEU A 471 32.36 11.42 -1.04
N TRP A 472 31.34 10.95 -1.73
CA TRP A 472 30.53 9.82 -1.28
C TRP A 472 30.35 8.80 -2.41
N ASN A 473 30.70 7.57 -2.13
CA ASN A 473 30.64 6.47 -3.10
C ASN A 473 29.96 5.27 -2.48
N THR A 474 29.26 4.53 -3.32
CA THR A 474 28.65 3.24 -2.93
C THR A 474 29.11 2.17 -3.90
N PHE A 475 29.59 1.08 -3.38
CA PHE A 475 29.85 -0.17 -4.10
C PHE A 475 28.89 -1.23 -3.59
N GLU A 476 28.19 -1.94 -4.50
CA GLU A 476 27.28 -3.01 -4.17
C GLU A 476 27.54 -4.22 -5.07
N ARG A 477 27.54 -5.41 -4.48
CA ARG A 477 27.54 -6.68 -5.20
C ARG A 477 26.33 -7.50 -4.80
N ARG A 478 25.50 -7.85 -5.77
CA ARG A 478 24.27 -8.64 -5.58
C ARG A 478 24.47 -10.04 -6.12
N PHE A 479 24.10 -11.03 -5.33
CA PHE A 479 24.18 -12.43 -5.68
C PHE A 479 22.79 -12.98 -6.04
N LYS A 480 22.75 -14.02 -6.87
CA LYS A 480 21.49 -14.67 -7.30
C LYS A 480 20.66 -15.22 -6.13
N ASN A 481 21.29 -15.57 -5.01
CA ASN A 481 20.64 -16.08 -3.80
C ASN A 481 20.11 -14.99 -2.85
N LYS A 482 19.92 -13.75 -3.33
CA LYS A 482 19.46 -12.58 -2.56
C LYS A 482 20.43 -12.11 -1.46
N ARG A 483 21.63 -12.65 -1.37
CA ARG A 483 22.72 -12.08 -0.57
C ARG A 483 23.26 -10.84 -1.28
N ASP A 484 23.76 -9.91 -0.51
CA ASP A 484 24.43 -8.72 -1.03
C ASP A 484 25.66 -8.38 -0.18
N ILE A 485 26.58 -7.66 -0.80
CA ILE A 485 27.70 -6.98 -0.14
C ILE A 485 27.60 -5.53 -0.55
N ARG A 486 27.65 -4.62 0.42
CA ARG A 486 27.63 -3.18 0.19
C ARG A 486 28.78 -2.53 0.95
N LEU A 487 29.50 -1.67 0.26
CA LEU A 487 30.52 -0.81 0.80
C LEU A 487 30.10 0.63 0.52
N ILE A 488 30.03 1.46 1.55
CA ILE A 488 29.74 2.88 1.45
C ILE A 488 30.96 3.61 1.99
N GLU A 489 31.48 4.52 1.20
CA GLU A 489 32.63 5.34 1.55
C GLU A 489 32.22 6.80 1.52
N ASN A 490 32.59 7.53 2.57
CA ASN A 490 32.43 8.95 2.68
C ASN A 490 33.76 9.55 3.11
N LEU A 491 34.32 10.46 2.31
CA LEU A 491 35.54 11.18 2.62
C LEU A 491 35.25 12.70 2.51
N SER A 492 35.60 13.47 3.51
CA SER A 492 35.37 14.91 3.51
C SER A 492 36.58 15.68 4.00
N TYR A 493 36.85 16.82 3.37
CA TYR A 493 37.87 17.80 3.74
C TYR A 493 37.20 19.12 4.15
N GLY A 494 37.43 19.55 5.38
CA GLY A 494 36.95 20.83 5.92
C GLY A 494 37.89 21.98 5.56
N ILE A 495 37.39 22.98 4.81
CA ILE A 495 38.22 24.12 4.34
C ILE A 495 38.68 24.97 5.52
N ASN A 496 37.75 25.32 6.42
CA ASN A 496 38.04 26.24 7.52
C ASN A 496 38.96 25.62 8.58
N ASN A 497 38.77 24.34 8.86
CA ASN A 497 39.50 23.64 9.92
C ASN A 497 40.67 22.79 9.41
N LYS A 498 40.86 22.71 8.07
CA LYS A 498 41.91 21.90 7.41
C LYS A 498 41.93 20.44 7.93
N ASP A 499 40.76 19.89 8.23
CA ASP A 499 40.60 18.56 8.80
C ASP A 499 40.05 17.56 7.78
N ILE A 500 40.53 16.32 7.84
CA ILE A 500 40.05 15.20 7.02
C ILE A 500 39.18 14.33 7.91
N ARG A 501 38.01 13.93 7.35
CA ARG A 501 37.08 12.98 7.95
C ARG A 501 36.65 11.97 6.91
N GLY A 502 36.25 10.84 7.38
CA GLY A 502 35.72 9.82 6.52
C GLY A 502 35.17 8.65 7.30
N THR A 503 34.21 7.98 6.69
CA THR A 503 33.59 6.78 7.25
C THR A 503 33.47 5.74 6.16
N VAL A 504 33.83 4.52 6.48
CA VAL A 504 33.66 3.34 5.62
C VAL A 504 32.67 2.41 6.32
N ILE A 505 31.63 2.03 5.61
CA ILE A 505 30.59 1.13 6.09
C ILE A 505 30.56 -0.10 5.19
N PHE A 506 30.88 -1.24 5.74
CA PHE A 506 30.70 -2.53 5.09
C PHE A 506 29.44 -3.20 5.61
N THR A 507 28.56 -3.64 4.74
CA THR A 507 27.33 -4.36 5.12
C THR A 507 27.16 -5.57 4.21
N THR A 508 26.76 -6.70 4.78
CA THR A 508 26.40 -7.89 4.00
C THR A 508 25.15 -8.57 4.56
N THR A 509 24.23 -8.92 3.67
CA THR A 509 23.10 -9.78 3.98
C THR A 509 23.52 -11.23 3.74
N PHE A 510 23.83 -11.97 4.80
CA PHE A 510 24.32 -13.36 4.71
C PHE A 510 23.18 -14.39 4.78
N ASP A 511 22.05 -14.05 5.41
CA ASP A 511 20.86 -14.91 5.52
C ASP A 511 19.59 -14.11 5.28
N PRO A 512 19.16 -13.94 4.01
CA PRO A 512 17.98 -13.13 3.68
C PRO A 512 16.68 -13.63 4.30
N PHE A 513 16.53 -14.96 4.46
CA PHE A 513 15.32 -15.55 5.03
C PHE A 513 15.15 -15.22 6.52
N HIS A 514 16.21 -15.37 7.32
CA HIS A 514 16.19 -15.00 8.74
C HIS A 514 16.70 -13.58 8.98
N ARG A 515 16.74 -12.73 7.94
CA ARG A 515 17.18 -11.34 8.03
C ARG A 515 18.56 -11.16 8.63
N GLY A 516 19.45 -12.12 8.36
CA GLY A 516 20.84 -12.10 8.81
C GLY A 516 21.64 -11.02 8.11
N VAL A 517 22.10 -10.04 8.88
CA VAL A 517 22.93 -8.92 8.42
C VAL A 517 24.17 -8.83 9.30
N PHE A 518 25.33 -8.67 8.68
CA PHE A 518 26.56 -8.26 9.32
C PHE A 518 26.94 -6.87 8.82
N SER A 519 27.37 -5.99 9.71
CA SER A 519 27.90 -4.67 9.33
C SER A 519 29.14 -4.36 10.15
N ALA A 520 30.10 -3.72 9.49
CA ALA A 520 31.29 -3.15 10.11
C ALA A 520 31.45 -1.71 9.64
N THR A 521 31.65 -0.78 10.57
CA THR A 521 31.82 0.64 10.30
C THR A 521 33.12 1.10 10.95
N ALA A 522 33.87 1.94 10.26
CA ALA A 522 35.04 2.60 10.86
C ALA A 522 35.18 4.00 10.27
N GLY A 523 35.52 4.97 11.10
CA GLY A 523 35.71 6.32 10.59
C GLY A 523 35.82 7.39 11.66
N ARG A 524 35.89 8.62 11.17
CA ARG A 524 35.82 9.84 11.97
C ARG A 524 34.80 10.76 11.33
N ASP A 525 33.78 11.14 12.12
CA ASP A 525 32.73 12.06 11.68
C ASP A 525 32.17 12.88 12.84
N PHE A 526 31.23 13.78 12.54
CA PHE A 526 30.43 14.47 13.55
C PHE A 526 29.22 13.61 13.93
N ASN A 527 28.99 13.49 15.23
CA ASN A 527 27.79 12.86 15.79
C ASN A 527 27.01 13.81 16.68
N PHE A 528 25.76 13.50 16.98
CA PHE A 528 24.95 14.31 17.89
C PHE A 528 25.11 13.86 19.34
N ILE A 529 25.26 14.83 20.25
CA ILE A 529 25.19 14.60 21.71
C ILE A 529 23.78 14.15 22.06
N ASN A 530 22.77 14.85 21.56
CA ASN A 530 21.37 14.50 21.69
C ASN A 530 20.74 14.22 20.31
N PRO A 531 20.67 12.97 19.85
CA PRO A 531 20.03 12.62 18.58
C PRO A 531 18.49 12.76 18.62
N ASN A 532 17.91 12.97 19.81
CA ASN A 532 16.47 13.14 20.04
C ASN A 532 16.04 14.60 20.18
N ALA A 533 16.92 15.56 19.90
CA ALA A 533 16.61 16.99 19.95
C ALA A 533 15.53 17.37 18.91
N ALA A 534 14.84 18.48 19.13
CA ALA A 534 13.94 19.07 18.14
C ALA A 534 14.70 19.46 16.87
N PHE A 535 14.02 19.52 15.73
CA PHE A 535 14.66 19.69 14.41
C PHE A 535 15.64 20.87 14.36
N LEU A 536 15.24 22.03 14.87
CA LEU A 536 16.13 23.19 14.92
C LEU A 536 17.30 23.00 15.89
N ASP A 537 17.07 22.34 17.03
CA ASP A 537 18.12 22.09 18.02
C ASP A 537 19.14 21.04 17.53
N LEU A 538 18.75 20.16 16.59
CA LEU A 538 19.71 19.25 15.93
C LEU A 538 20.81 20.02 15.19
N ALA A 539 20.50 21.19 14.64
CA ALA A 539 21.45 21.98 13.87
C ALA A 539 22.36 22.89 14.77
N ARG A 540 22.09 22.97 16.08
CA ARG A 540 22.91 23.77 17.00
C ARG A 540 24.29 23.15 17.19
N ARG A 541 25.33 24.00 17.25
CA ARG A 541 26.73 23.56 17.51
C ARG A 541 26.86 22.81 18.83
N GLY A 542 26.13 23.23 19.84
CA GLY A 542 26.08 22.56 21.15
C GLY A 542 25.61 21.10 21.12
N ASN A 543 25.04 20.67 20.00
CA ASN A 543 24.57 19.29 19.83
C ASN A 543 25.55 18.40 19.06
N PHE A 544 26.70 18.92 18.60
CA PHE A 544 27.67 18.12 17.85
C PHE A 544 28.90 17.78 18.66
N TYR A 545 29.47 16.63 18.37
CA TYR A 545 30.81 16.24 18.81
C TYR A 545 31.55 15.48 17.70
N GLN A 546 32.83 15.42 17.77
CA GLN A 546 33.66 14.59 16.91
C GLN A 546 33.73 13.18 17.45
N ASN A 547 33.43 12.21 16.63
CA ASN A 547 33.52 10.80 16.93
C ASN A 547 34.49 10.08 15.98
N THR A 548 35.54 9.46 16.54
CA THR A 548 36.36 8.50 15.83
C THR A 548 35.94 7.11 16.33
N HIS A 549 35.35 6.31 15.47
CA HIS A 549 34.71 5.08 15.91
C HIS A 549 35.00 3.91 14.98
N ALA A 550 34.89 2.73 15.55
CA ALA A 550 34.82 1.47 14.82
C ALA A 550 33.77 0.60 15.48
N ASP A 551 32.83 0.09 14.71
CA ASP A 551 31.81 -0.83 15.21
C ASP A 551 31.60 -2.02 14.30
N VAL A 552 31.19 -3.10 14.91
CA VAL A 552 30.71 -4.31 14.21
C VAL A 552 29.42 -4.77 14.83
N TYR A 553 28.44 -5.13 14.03
CA TYR A 553 27.24 -5.77 14.53
C TYR A 553 26.77 -6.94 13.67
N VAL A 554 26.11 -7.88 14.32
CA VAL A 554 25.34 -8.96 13.69
C VAL A 554 23.90 -8.84 14.16
N ARG A 555 22.97 -8.90 13.20
CA ARG A 555 21.54 -9.02 13.47
C ARG A 555 21.00 -10.24 12.77
N ARG A 556 20.15 -11.04 13.45
CA ARG A 556 19.47 -12.20 12.87
C ARG A 556 18.18 -12.50 13.60
N GLU A 557 17.20 -13.04 12.88
CA GLU A 557 16.05 -13.72 13.45
C GLU A 557 16.47 -15.12 13.90
N LEU A 558 16.37 -15.42 15.21
CA LEU A 558 16.77 -16.71 15.79
C LEU A 558 15.68 -17.76 15.58
N ILE A 559 14.46 -17.39 15.95
CA ILE A 559 13.23 -18.13 15.67
C ILE A 559 12.19 -17.10 15.19
N ASN A 560 11.08 -17.56 14.60
CA ASN A 560 10.09 -16.66 14.06
C ASN A 560 9.61 -15.61 15.08
N GLY A 561 9.84 -14.34 14.76
CA GLY A 561 9.50 -13.20 15.60
C GLY A 561 10.53 -12.84 16.68
N LEU A 562 11.57 -13.64 16.92
CA LEU A 562 12.64 -13.34 17.87
C LEU A 562 13.90 -12.88 17.15
N TYR A 563 14.22 -11.61 17.31
CA TYR A 563 15.38 -10.96 16.67
C TYR A 563 16.46 -10.65 17.70
N LEU A 564 17.68 -11.01 17.36
CA LEU A 564 18.87 -10.68 18.15
C LEU A 564 19.76 -9.73 17.34
N ARG A 565 20.23 -8.65 17.96
CA ARG A 565 21.34 -7.81 17.50
C ARG A 565 22.41 -7.76 18.59
N VAL A 566 23.63 -8.04 18.20
CA VAL A 566 24.82 -7.88 19.04
C VAL A 566 25.77 -6.94 18.32
N GLN A 567 26.26 -5.95 19.03
CA GLN A 567 27.20 -4.93 18.51
C GLN A 567 28.34 -4.73 19.50
N ALA A 568 29.54 -4.63 18.97
CA ALA A 568 30.72 -4.11 19.69
C ALA A 568 31.15 -2.81 19.00
N GLU A 569 31.41 -1.78 19.80
CA GLU A 569 31.75 -0.44 19.31
C GLU A 569 32.87 0.15 20.14
N PHE A 570 33.91 0.64 19.47
CA PHE A 570 34.88 1.54 20.00
C PHE A 570 34.59 2.97 19.55
N SER A 571 34.74 3.94 20.45
CA SER A 571 34.44 5.34 20.19
C SER A 571 35.39 6.23 20.95
N GLU A 572 36.18 7.06 20.25
CA GLU A 572 36.90 8.22 20.84
C GLU A 572 36.12 9.49 20.54
N ARG A 573 35.68 10.16 21.56
CA ARG A 573 34.76 11.30 21.53
C ARG A 573 35.43 12.57 21.99
N LYS A 574 35.39 13.62 21.15
CA LYS A 574 35.98 14.94 21.43
C LYS A 574 34.93 16.03 21.20
N ASP A 575 34.94 17.05 22.02
CA ASP A 575 34.12 18.21 21.74
C ASP A 575 34.65 18.96 20.50
N ILE A 576 33.90 19.94 20.04
CA ILE A 576 34.22 20.75 18.88
C ILE A 576 34.50 22.22 19.25
N SER A 577 34.83 22.50 20.48
CA SER A 577 35.09 23.85 20.98
C SER A 577 36.25 24.53 20.25
N ASN A 578 37.22 23.75 19.75
CA ASN A 578 38.40 24.26 19.04
C ASN A 578 38.19 24.42 17.51
N PHE A 579 36.94 24.21 17.03
CA PHE A 579 36.65 24.35 15.59
C PHE A 579 36.30 25.77 15.24
N THR A 580 36.77 26.24 14.08
CA THR A 580 36.36 27.48 13.45
C THR A 580 35.04 27.24 12.68
N PHE A 581 34.05 28.08 12.93
CA PHE A 581 32.72 28.01 12.33
C PHE A 581 32.48 29.18 11.39
N ASP A 582 31.58 28.98 10.40
CA ASP A 582 31.08 30.07 9.57
C ASP A 582 30.00 30.86 10.34
N GLY A 583 30.02 32.20 10.28
CA GLY A 583 29.10 33.06 11.00
C GLY A 583 27.64 32.99 10.60
N PHE A 584 27.32 32.34 9.46
CA PHE A 584 25.94 32.22 8.98
C PHE A 584 25.04 31.46 9.98
N ALA A 585 25.53 30.36 10.56
CA ALA A 585 24.76 29.60 11.55
C ALA A 585 24.53 30.37 12.87
N ASP A 586 25.42 31.36 13.20
CA ASP A 586 25.30 32.20 14.40
C ASP A 586 24.17 33.23 14.29
N SER A 587 23.83 33.64 13.06
CA SER A 587 22.68 34.54 12.84
C SER A 587 21.33 33.86 13.06
N LEU A 588 21.29 32.53 12.97
CA LEU A 588 20.07 31.73 13.14
C LEU A 588 19.82 31.30 14.59
N PHE A 589 20.85 31.22 15.43
CA PHE A 589 20.76 30.67 16.79
C PHE A 589 21.45 31.57 17.79
N GLU A 590 20.71 32.07 18.75
CA GLU A 590 21.30 32.74 19.93
C GLU A 590 22.15 31.75 20.74
N ASN A 591 23.33 32.19 21.22
CA ASN A 591 24.23 31.37 22.03
C ASN A 591 24.58 30.01 21.42
N ASN A 592 24.96 30.00 20.15
CA ASN A 592 25.30 28.78 19.41
C ASN A 592 26.71 28.25 19.75
N ILE A 593 26.96 27.99 21.07
CA ILE A 593 28.25 27.59 21.62
C ILE A 593 28.35 26.06 21.65
N PRO A 594 29.49 25.46 21.24
CA PRO A 594 29.72 24.02 21.39
C PRO A 594 29.66 23.56 22.85
N THR A 595 29.08 22.40 23.10
CA THR A 595 29.11 21.78 24.43
C THR A 595 30.51 21.23 24.69
N SER A 596 31.22 21.81 25.68
CA SER A 596 32.54 21.32 26.06
C SER A 596 32.47 20.13 27.00
N PHE A 597 33.29 19.12 26.72
CA PHE A 597 33.50 17.95 27.58
C PHE A 597 34.91 17.39 27.36
N ARG A 598 35.44 16.70 28.38
CA ARG A 598 36.75 16.05 28.24
C ARG A 598 36.72 14.94 27.19
N THR A 599 37.78 14.92 26.35
CA THR A 599 38.00 13.79 25.43
C THR A 599 37.92 12.46 26.19
N ASN A 600 37.11 11.54 25.70
CA ASN A 600 36.97 10.24 26.33
C ASN A 600 36.96 9.12 25.28
N ARG A 601 37.33 7.94 25.73
CA ARG A 601 37.27 6.71 24.96
C ARG A 601 36.27 5.76 25.61
N ALA A 602 35.49 5.10 24.77
CA ALA A 602 34.53 4.13 25.24
C ALA A 602 34.60 2.87 24.37
N PHE A 603 34.46 1.73 25.01
CA PHE A 603 34.22 0.46 24.34
C PHE A 603 32.90 -0.09 24.83
N PHE A 604 31.98 -0.30 23.89
CA PHE A 604 30.61 -0.74 24.18
C PHE A 604 30.34 -2.13 23.67
N GLY A 605 29.62 -2.90 24.48
CA GLY A 605 28.83 -4.05 24.04
C GLY A 605 27.35 -3.70 24.07
N ASN A 606 26.72 -3.72 22.91
CA ASN A 606 25.28 -3.51 22.78
C ASN A 606 24.58 -4.83 22.46
N PHE A 607 23.55 -5.17 23.21
CA PHE A 607 22.74 -6.35 23.04
C PHE A 607 21.26 -5.95 22.95
N THR A 608 20.62 -6.25 21.83
CA THR A 608 19.18 -6.01 21.67
C THR A 608 18.48 -7.31 21.33
N LEU A 609 17.47 -7.67 22.12
CA LEU A 609 16.57 -8.78 21.89
C LEU A 609 15.16 -8.24 21.70
N SER A 610 14.51 -8.57 20.58
CA SER A 610 13.13 -8.17 20.29
C SER A 610 12.29 -9.38 19.95
N TYR A 611 11.13 -9.53 20.58
CA TYR A 611 10.23 -10.64 20.36
C TYR A 611 8.81 -10.18 20.07
N THR A 612 8.27 -10.60 18.92
CA THR A 612 6.89 -10.44 18.53
C THR A 612 6.21 -11.81 18.51
N PRO A 613 5.45 -12.18 19.54
CA PRO A 613 4.80 -13.49 19.61
C PRO A 613 3.84 -13.74 18.46
N PHE A 614 3.76 -14.98 18.01
CA PHE A 614 2.82 -15.43 16.97
C PHE A 614 2.85 -14.58 15.67
N GLN A 615 4.01 -14.09 15.29
CA GLN A 615 4.23 -13.33 14.07
C GLN A 615 3.93 -14.17 12.83
N LYS A 616 2.92 -13.76 12.05
CA LYS A 616 2.58 -14.40 10.78
C LYS A 616 3.49 -13.93 9.66
N TYR A 617 3.79 -14.80 8.71
CA TYR A 617 4.63 -14.47 7.58
C TYR A 617 4.27 -15.26 6.31
N ILE A 618 4.75 -14.72 5.18
CA ILE A 618 4.74 -15.37 3.88
C ILE A 618 6.18 -15.79 3.56
N ARG A 619 6.34 -17.04 3.13
CA ARG A 619 7.60 -17.54 2.58
C ARG A 619 7.64 -17.26 1.08
N GLU A 620 8.46 -16.32 0.67
CA GLU A 620 8.83 -16.11 -0.72
C GLU A 620 10.15 -16.85 -1.02
N PRO A 621 10.48 -17.13 -2.30
CA PRO A 621 11.78 -17.69 -2.60
C PRO A 621 12.91 -16.88 -1.98
N ARG A 622 13.64 -17.48 -1.06
CA ARG A 622 14.84 -16.93 -0.41
C ARG A 622 14.62 -15.68 0.46
N GLN A 623 13.39 -15.32 0.77
CA GLN A 623 13.08 -14.21 1.67
C GLN A 623 11.78 -14.44 2.43
N LYS A 624 11.61 -13.71 3.54
CA LYS A 624 10.46 -13.77 4.42
C LYS A 624 9.76 -12.43 4.44
N VAL A 625 8.45 -12.42 4.17
CA VAL A 625 7.60 -11.22 4.26
C VAL A 625 6.77 -11.31 5.53
N ILE A 626 6.97 -10.37 6.45
CA ILE A 626 6.27 -10.34 7.75
C ILE A 626 4.92 -9.67 7.58
N LEU A 627 3.87 -10.32 8.10
CA LEU A 627 2.50 -9.82 8.13
C LEU A 627 2.11 -9.21 9.48
N GLY A 628 3.00 -9.30 10.47
CA GLY A 628 2.76 -8.82 11.83
C GLY A 628 2.09 -9.83 12.76
N SER A 629 1.71 -9.35 13.93
CA SER A 629 1.07 -10.14 15.00
C SER A 629 -0.08 -9.35 15.63
N ARG A 630 -0.94 -10.03 16.37
CA ARG A 630 -1.94 -9.39 17.26
C ARG A 630 -1.39 -9.13 18.65
N TRP A 631 -0.18 -9.59 18.94
CA TRP A 631 0.49 -9.44 20.23
C TRP A 631 1.44 -8.26 20.21
N PRO A 632 1.76 -7.67 21.37
CA PRO A 632 2.78 -6.63 21.46
C PRO A 632 4.15 -7.15 21.08
N THR A 633 5.02 -6.23 20.67
CA THR A 633 6.46 -6.46 20.53
C THR A 633 7.13 -6.10 21.84
N PHE A 634 7.88 -7.02 22.39
CA PHE A 634 8.71 -6.86 23.58
C PHE A 634 10.16 -6.70 23.16
N SER A 635 10.84 -5.70 23.70
CA SER A 635 12.27 -5.50 23.41
C SER A 635 13.06 -5.24 24.70
N ILE A 636 14.24 -5.80 24.73
CA ILE A 636 15.24 -5.54 25.78
C ILE A 636 16.50 -5.03 25.08
N ASN A 637 17.03 -3.91 25.57
CA ASN A 637 18.27 -3.33 25.06
C ASN A 637 19.23 -3.13 26.24
N LEU A 638 20.39 -3.77 26.18
CA LEU A 638 21.49 -3.61 27.12
C LEU A 638 22.63 -2.90 26.40
N ASN A 639 23.04 -1.75 26.92
CA ASN A 639 24.25 -1.04 26.51
C ASN A 639 25.22 -1.07 27.69
N HIS A 640 26.39 -1.68 27.50
CA HIS A 640 27.40 -1.85 28.53
C HIS A 640 28.74 -1.29 28.06
N ALA A 641 29.20 -0.23 28.72
CA ALA A 641 30.54 0.33 28.52
C ALA A 641 31.54 -0.43 29.38
N ILE A 642 32.60 -0.91 28.76
CA ILE A 642 33.61 -1.76 29.39
C ILE A 642 34.89 -0.95 29.59
N PRO A 643 35.22 -0.59 30.84
CA PRO A 643 36.44 0.20 31.13
C PRO A 643 37.69 -0.63 30.84
N GLY A 644 38.79 0.06 30.47
CA GLY A 644 40.12 -0.53 30.23
C GLY A 644 40.31 -1.12 28.82
N VAL A 645 39.26 -1.61 28.18
CA VAL A 645 39.35 -2.18 26.82
C VAL A 645 39.63 -1.05 25.81
N MET A 646 40.69 -1.19 25.00
CA MET A 646 41.15 -0.18 24.03
C MET A 646 41.35 1.23 24.64
N GLY A 647 41.66 1.30 25.95
CA GLY A 647 41.81 2.53 26.69
C GLY A 647 40.50 3.24 27.06
N SER A 648 39.38 2.50 27.05
CA SER A 648 38.09 3.00 27.52
C SER A 648 38.15 3.48 28.95
N ASN A 649 37.72 4.73 29.16
CA ASN A 649 37.58 5.34 30.50
C ASN A 649 36.09 5.52 30.88
N ILE A 650 35.17 5.14 30.05
CA ILE A 650 33.73 5.13 30.31
C ILE A 650 33.34 3.83 30.96
N ASP A 651 32.49 3.94 31.99
CA ASP A 651 32.07 2.78 32.80
C ASP A 651 30.61 2.97 33.25
N TYR A 652 29.70 2.35 32.50
CA TYR A 652 28.29 2.27 32.84
C TYR A 652 27.59 1.08 32.23
N SER A 653 26.40 0.72 32.76
CA SER A 653 25.49 -0.23 32.20
C SER A 653 24.10 0.37 32.15
N TYR A 654 23.50 0.41 30.97
CA TYR A 654 22.15 0.90 30.76
C TYR A 654 21.28 -0.22 30.21
N LEU A 655 20.13 -0.44 30.87
CA LEU A 655 19.15 -1.46 30.49
C LEU A 655 17.82 -0.77 30.18
N GLU A 656 17.24 -1.08 29.02
CA GLU A 656 15.94 -0.55 28.58
C GLU A 656 15.00 -1.69 28.21
N TYR A 657 13.80 -1.61 28.73
CA TYR A 657 12.67 -2.47 28.35
C TYR A 657 11.68 -1.66 27.56
N ARG A 658 11.11 -2.28 26.49
CA ARG A 658 10.11 -1.63 25.65
C ARG A 658 8.99 -2.61 25.33
N ILE A 659 7.74 -2.11 25.40
CA ILE A 659 6.54 -2.81 24.97
C ILE A 659 5.80 -1.88 24.03
N GLU A 660 5.50 -2.33 22.82
CA GLU A 660 4.79 -1.53 21.83
C GLU A 660 3.78 -2.38 21.05
N GLN A 661 2.62 -1.81 20.81
CA GLN A 661 1.57 -2.48 20.05
C GLN A 661 0.66 -1.45 19.37
N ASP A 662 0.14 -1.83 18.22
CA ASP A 662 -1.00 -1.20 17.60
C ASP A 662 -2.15 -2.22 17.48
N PHE A 663 -3.38 -1.80 17.74
CA PHE A 663 -4.53 -2.70 17.71
C PHE A 663 -5.83 -1.97 17.38
N PRO A 664 -6.73 -2.63 16.62
CA PRO A 664 -8.05 -2.06 16.30
C PRO A 664 -9.02 -2.23 17.46
N LEU A 665 -9.85 -1.20 17.69
CA LEU A 665 -10.98 -1.21 18.62
C LEU A 665 -12.33 -1.25 17.89
N GLY A 666 -12.46 -2.08 16.86
CA GLY A 666 -13.68 -2.21 16.07
C GLY A 666 -14.06 -0.88 15.40
N LEU A 667 -15.33 -0.48 15.53
CA LEU A 667 -15.84 0.77 14.94
C LEU A 667 -15.40 2.05 15.69
N LEU A 668 -14.75 1.91 16.84
CA LEU A 668 -14.22 3.04 17.58
C LEU A 668 -12.90 3.55 17.00
N GLY A 669 -12.21 2.74 16.21
CA GLY A 669 -10.94 3.16 15.58
C GLY A 669 -9.78 2.23 15.89
N ARG A 670 -8.57 2.80 15.96
CA ARG A 670 -7.31 2.09 16.22
C ARG A 670 -6.54 2.79 17.32
N SER A 671 -6.03 2.01 18.26
CA SER A 671 -5.16 2.48 19.32
C SER A 671 -3.73 1.98 19.12
N GLU A 672 -2.79 2.78 19.54
CA GLU A 672 -1.38 2.42 19.64
C GLU A 672 -0.83 2.87 20.98
N TYR A 673 0.08 2.08 21.53
CA TYR A 673 0.80 2.44 22.74
C TYR A 673 2.25 1.98 22.69
N ARG A 674 3.07 2.69 23.44
CA ARG A 674 4.48 2.39 23.65
C ARG A 674 4.85 2.72 25.09
N ILE A 675 5.40 1.74 25.80
CA ILE A 675 5.87 1.88 27.17
C ILE A 675 7.35 1.55 27.17
N VAL A 676 8.16 2.44 27.74
CA VAL A 676 9.61 2.26 27.86
C VAL A 676 10.01 2.50 29.30
N SER A 677 10.81 1.58 29.85
CA SER A 677 11.44 1.73 31.14
C SER A 677 12.95 1.56 30.98
N GLY A 678 13.72 2.54 31.39
CA GLY A 678 15.17 2.50 31.33
C GLY A 678 15.81 2.73 32.70
N SER A 679 16.96 2.12 32.90
CA SER A 679 17.73 2.27 34.13
C SER A 679 19.23 2.18 33.86
N PHE A 680 19.97 3.11 34.42
CA PHE A 680 21.41 3.01 34.54
C PHE A 680 21.75 2.22 35.81
N MET A 681 22.10 0.95 35.65
CA MET A 681 22.41 0.03 36.76
C MET A 681 23.78 0.28 37.34
N ARG A 682 24.79 0.57 36.50
CA ARG A 682 26.14 0.96 36.86
C ARG A 682 26.45 2.29 36.19
N LYS A 683 27.09 3.22 36.87
CA LYS A 683 27.38 4.57 36.38
C LYS A 683 28.58 5.19 37.08
N ASN A 684 29.74 4.57 36.95
CA ASN A 684 30.96 5.06 37.58
C ASN A 684 31.55 6.23 36.81
N ASN A 685 31.49 6.18 35.46
CA ASN A 685 31.94 7.26 34.60
C ASN A 685 31.08 7.37 33.34
N LEU A 686 30.38 8.51 33.16
CA LEU A 686 29.55 8.84 32.02
C LEU A 686 29.99 10.18 31.41
N SER A 687 29.87 10.28 30.10
CA SER A 687 30.00 11.54 29.37
C SER A 687 28.61 12.09 28.99
N PRO A 688 28.44 13.37 28.68
CA PRO A 688 27.19 13.94 28.20
C PRO A 688 26.56 13.17 27.01
N VAL A 689 27.39 12.58 26.16
CA VAL A 689 26.93 11.77 25.00
C VAL A 689 26.33 10.41 25.40
N ASP A 690 26.50 9.98 26.65
CA ASP A 690 25.98 8.70 27.15
C ASP A 690 24.65 8.85 27.90
N PHE A 691 24.17 10.06 28.10
CA PHE A 691 22.94 10.32 28.82
C PHE A 691 21.73 9.87 27.95
N ARG A 692 20.66 9.45 28.61
CA ARG A 692 19.37 9.24 27.94
C ARG A 692 18.64 10.59 27.85
N TYR A 693 18.55 11.10 26.64
CA TYR A 693 17.81 12.31 26.33
C TYR A 693 16.35 11.96 26.02
N GLN A 694 15.41 12.51 26.78
CA GLN A 694 14.00 12.39 26.49
C GLN A 694 13.64 13.23 25.28
N ARG A 695 12.91 12.67 24.34
CA ARG A 695 12.65 13.36 23.08
C ARG A 695 11.62 14.46 23.27
N ARG A 696 12.03 15.68 23.01
CA ARG A 696 11.18 16.87 22.91
C ARG A 696 10.55 16.94 21.51
N GLY A 697 9.26 17.32 21.43
CA GLY A 697 8.61 17.68 20.19
C GLY A 697 9.03 19.05 19.66
N ASP A 698 8.93 19.26 18.37
CA ASP A 698 9.17 20.59 17.78
C ASP A 698 8.12 21.61 18.28
N PRO A 699 8.47 22.90 18.44
CA PRO A 699 7.52 23.90 18.93
C PRO A 699 6.25 24.03 18.09
N SER A 700 6.38 24.02 16.77
CA SER A 700 5.28 24.25 15.83
C SER A 700 4.85 23.00 15.05
N VAL A 701 5.65 21.94 15.04
CA VAL A 701 5.36 20.71 14.32
C VAL A 701 4.95 19.62 15.29
N PHE A 702 3.86 18.92 14.97
CA PHE A 702 3.41 17.76 15.73
C PHE A 702 4.35 16.58 15.44
N THR A 703 5.24 16.34 16.35
CA THR A 703 6.21 15.23 16.26
C THR A 703 5.48 13.91 16.54
N PRO A 704 5.85 12.77 15.92
CA PRO A 704 5.19 11.50 16.18
C PRO A 704 5.09 11.19 17.68
N PRO A 705 3.87 11.17 18.26
CA PRO A 705 3.67 11.19 19.72
C PRO A 705 4.05 9.88 20.41
N MET A 706 4.21 8.78 19.67
CA MET A 706 4.74 7.51 20.19
C MET A 706 6.23 7.60 20.57
N TYR A 707 6.93 8.64 20.13
CA TYR A 707 8.38 8.77 20.31
C TYR A 707 8.80 10.08 20.92
N ALA A 708 7.88 11.06 21.08
CA ALA A 708 8.22 12.40 21.56
C ALA A 708 7.09 13.00 22.40
N PHE A 709 7.49 13.81 23.40
CA PHE A 709 6.59 14.64 24.19
C PHE A 709 6.34 15.96 23.47
N GLN A 710 5.09 16.35 23.29
CA GLN A 710 4.72 17.53 22.50
C GLN A 710 5.00 18.85 23.18
N THR A 711 4.83 18.90 24.51
CA THR A 711 4.89 20.14 25.31
C THR A 711 6.05 20.14 26.32
N LEU A 712 6.97 19.16 26.22
CA LEU A 712 8.14 19.14 27.05
C LEU A 712 9.04 20.34 26.67
N ASP A 713 9.22 21.31 27.60
CA ASP A 713 9.82 22.61 27.35
C ASP A 713 11.32 22.52 27.07
N SER A 714 12.02 21.64 27.75
CA SER A 714 13.44 21.40 27.57
C SER A 714 13.75 19.95 27.37
N THR A 715 14.89 19.65 26.76
CA THR A 715 15.38 18.28 26.67
C THR A 715 15.79 17.79 28.05
N PHE A 716 15.03 16.82 28.59
CA PHE A 716 15.39 16.21 29.88
C PHE A 716 16.44 15.13 29.67
N VAL A 717 17.44 15.18 30.50
CA VAL A 717 18.51 14.21 30.59
C VAL A 717 18.24 13.26 31.74
N THR A 718 18.26 11.98 31.48
CA THR A 718 18.10 10.92 32.48
C THR A 718 19.38 10.10 32.54
N TYR A 719 19.90 9.88 33.74
CA TYR A 719 21.10 9.10 34.01
C TYR A 719 20.93 8.15 35.21
N LYS A 720 19.68 7.91 35.63
CA LYS A 720 19.31 6.91 36.65
C LYS A 720 18.31 5.95 36.09
N ARG A 721 17.04 6.17 36.38
CA ARG A 721 15.91 5.38 35.90
C ARG A 721 14.78 6.28 35.44
N PHE A 722 13.95 5.77 34.52
CA PHE A 722 12.75 6.45 34.07
C PHE A 722 11.72 5.46 33.59
N ILE A 723 10.48 5.90 33.52
CA ILE A 723 9.39 5.22 32.84
C ILE A 723 8.70 6.26 31.95
N GLU A 724 8.56 5.95 30.67
CA GLU A 724 7.77 6.74 29.73
C GLU A 724 6.65 5.88 29.13
N GLY A 725 5.49 6.46 28.97
CA GLY A 725 4.33 5.86 28.35
C GLY A 725 3.73 6.79 27.33
N HIS A 726 3.39 6.25 26.18
CA HIS A 726 2.77 6.97 25.08
C HIS A 726 1.53 6.20 24.62
N PHE A 727 0.43 6.90 24.41
CA PHE A 727 -0.82 6.36 23.93
C PHE A 727 -1.45 7.29 22.91
N ARG A 728 -1.91 6.76 21.78
CA ARG A 728 -2.67 7.48 20.77
C ARG A 728 -3.86 6.65 20.32
N HIS A 729 -5.01 7.29 20.17
CA HIS A 729 -6.20 6.71 19.59
C HIS A 729 -6.61 7.47 18.33
N HIS A 730 -6.76 6.76 17.22
CA HIS A 730 -7.26 7.26 15.95
C HIS A 730 -8.73 6.92 15.79
N PHE A 731 -9.60 7.91 15.91
CA PHE A 731 -11.05 7.76 15.73
C PHE A 731 -11.43 7.67 14.24
N ASN A 732 -10.55 8.14 13.34
CA ASN A 732 -10.70 8.05 11.88
C ASN A 732 -12.06 8.58 11.35
N GLY A 733 -12.58 9.64 11.94
CA GLY A 733 -13.83 10.25 11.56
C GLY A 733 -15.07 9.66 12.25
N SER A 734 -14.91 8.76 13.22
CA SER A 734 -16.03 8.13 13.92
C SER A 734 -16.83 9.09 14.80
N LEU A 735 -16.23 10.18 15.23
CA LEU A 735 -16.87 11.24 16.04
C LEU A 735 -17.26 12.44 15.18
N ILE A 736 -16.29 13.09 14.52
CA ILE A 736 -16.48 14.38 13.83
C ILE A 736 -17.41 14.26 12.61
N ASN A 737 -17.40 13.12 11.93
CA ASN A 737 -18.27 12.91 10.77
C ASN A 737 -19.74 12.64 11.13
N LYS A 738 -20.08 12.55 12.41
CA LYS A 738 -21.47 12.55 12.89
C LYS A 738 -22.10 13.94 12.83
N ILE A 739 -21.27 14.98 12.82
CA ILE A 739 -21.71 16.37 12.68
C ILE A 739 -22.01 16.62 11.19
N PRO A 740 -23.22 17.08 10.81
CA PRO A 740 -23.67 17.16 9.42
C PRO A 740 -22.64 17.85 8.53
N PHE A 741 -22.27 19.02 8.61
CA PHE A 741 -21.36 19.71 7.69
C PHE A 741 -19.91 19.19 7.72
N MET A 742 -19.43 18.73 8.87
CA MET A 742 -18.07 18.23 9.03
C MET A 742 -17.80 16.95 8.21
N ARG A 743 -18.85 16.16 7.95
CA ARG A 743 -18.75 14.96 7.10
C ARG A 743 -18.27 15.27 5.68
N LEU A 744 -18.65 16.44 5.13
CA LEU A 744 -18.22 16.87 3.79
C LEU A 744 -16.71 17.17 3.73
N LEU A 745 -16.13 17.57 4.84
CA LEU A 745 -14.70 17.87 4.93
C LEU A 745 -13.83 16.62 5.01
N LYS A 746 -14.41 15.45 5.32
CA LYS A 746 -13.72 14.15 5.45
C LYS A 746 -12.54 14.22 6.41
N LEU A 747 -12.75 14.84 7.56
CA LEU A 747 -11.74 15.00 8.59
C LEU A 747 -11.59 13.71 9.40
N ARG A 748 -10.40 13.53 9.95
CA ARG A 748 -10.04 12.40 10.83
C ARG A 748 -9.48 12.94 12.12
N GLU A 749 -10.05 12.56 13.23
CA GLU A 749 -9.60 12.96 14.55
C GLU A 749 -8.72 11.88 15.19
N SER A 750 -7.75 12.34 15.99
CA SER A 750 -7.01 11.49 16.92
C SER A 750 -6.74 12.25 18.21
N ALA A 751 -6.63 11.52 19.31
CA ALA A 751 -6.26 12.03 20.62
C ALA A 751 -5.33 11.04 21.32
N GLY A 752 -4.60 11.54 22.30
CA GLY A 752 -3.70 10.70 23.06
C GLY A 752 -3.18 11.35 24.31
N ALA A 753 -2.34 10.61 25.03
CA ALA A 753 -1.71 11.03 26.25
C ALA A 753 -0.31 10.43 26.36
N ASN A 754 0.62 11.19 26.89
CA ASN A 754 1.98 10.74 27.22
C ASN A 754 2.28 11.00 28.68
N ILE A 755 3.12 10.16 29.28
CA ILE A 755 3.56 10.26 30.68
C ILE A 755 5.06 9.98 30.78
N LEU A 756 5.76 10.75 31.62
CA LEU A 756 7.16 10.53 31.95
C LEU A 756 7.33 10.63 33.46
N TYR A 757 7.93 9.63 34.04
CA TYR A 757 8.37 9.63 35.41
C TYR A 757 9.88 9.50 35.49
N ALA A 758 10.56 10.48 36.09
CA ALA A 758 12.03 10.55 36.29
C ALA A 758 12.36 10.97 37.71
N PRO A 759 12.63 10.00 38.63
CA PRO A 759 12.81 10.29 40.06
C PRO A 759 14.05 11.12 40.39
N GLU A 760 15.08 11.11 39.56
CA GLU A 760 16.27 11.92 39.79
C GLU A 760 16.06 13.43 39.67
N ARG A 761 14.97 13.87 39.11
CA ARG A 761 14.60 15.30 39.01
C ARG A 761 13.48 15.64 39.99
N ARG A 762 13.74 15.59 41.28
CA ARG A 762 12.77 15.88 42.35
C ARG A 762 11.47 15.05 42.17
N ASN A 763 11.62 13.77 41.81
CA ASN A 763 10.50 12.88 41.47
C ASN A 763 9.57 13.47 40.39
N MET A 764 10.16 13.97 39.30
CA MET A 764 9.44 14.58 38.22
C MET A 764 8.39 13.58 37.66
N LEU A 765 7.15 14.04 37.67
CA LEU A 765 6.06 13.44 36.96
C LEU A 765 5.55 14.43 35.92
N PHE A 766 5.75 14.11 34.65
CA PHE A 766 5.25 14.89 33.54
C PHE A 766 4.16 14.08 32.84
N TYR A 767 3.07 14.75 32.49
CA TYR A 767 2.03 14.16 31.66
C TYR A 767 1.49 15.20 30.71
N GLU A 768 1.11 14.75 29.54
CA GLU A 768 0.47 15.59 28.53
C GLU A 768 -0.67 14.86 27.87
N VAL A 769 -1.68 15.64 27.44
CA VAL A 769 -2.77 15.18 26.62
C VAL A 769 -2.79 16.01 25.34
N TYR A 770 -3.18 15.38 24.24
CA TYR A 770 -3.27 16.06 22.97
C TYR A 770 -4.45 15.53 22.15
N GLY A 771 -4.95 16.39 21.28
CA GLY A 771 -5.98 16.03 20.34
C GLY A 771 -5.89 16.90 19.10
N GLY A 772 -6.30 16.36 17.97
CA GLY A 772 -6.23 17.06 16.71
C GLY A 772 -7.07 16.47 15.61
N ILE A 773 -7.08 17.18 14.51
CA ILE A 773 -7.89 16.89 13.34
C ILE A 773 -6.99 16.93 12.13
N ASP A 774 -7.01 15.84 11.35
CA ASP A 774 -6.26 15.68 10.12
C ASP A 774 -7.17 15.65 8.90
N LYS A 775 -6.70 16.21 7.79
CA LYS A 775 -7.30 16.08 6.47
C LYS A 775 -6.38 15.28 5.56
N LEU A 776 -6.95 14.27 4.91
CA LEU A 776 -6.23 13.50 3.90
C LEU A 776 -6.09 14.33 2.63
N ILE A 777 -4.86 14.58 2.21
CA ILE A 777 -4.51 15.27 0.97
C ILE A 777 -3.86 14.27 0.02
N ARG A 778 -4.15 14.42 -1.27
CA ARG A 778 -3.65 13.56 -2.34
C ARG A 778 -2.85 14.41 -3.31
N ILE A 779 -1.57 14.04 -3.48
CA ILE A 779 -0.69 14.66 -4.45
C ILE A 779 -0.21 13.54 -5.37
N TRP A 780 -0.66 13.55 -6.62
CA TRP A 780 -0.46 12.44 -7.55
C TRP A 780 -1.03 11.14 -6.94
N ARG A 781 -0.23 10.12 -6.73
CA ARG A 781 -0.62 8.85 -6.11
C ARG A 781 -0.30 8.78 -4.61
N ASP A 782 0.49 9.74 -4.14
CA ASP A 782 0.88 9.82 -2.73
C ASP A 782 -0.22 10.41 -1.86
N ARG A 783 -0.23 10.03 -0.61
CA ARG A 783 -1.22 10.44 0.40
C ARG A 783 -0.49 11.08 1.56
N TYR A 784 -1.01 12.22 1.97
CA TYR A 784 -0.49 13.00 3.09
C TYR A 784 -1.64 13.30 4.04
N LYS A 785 -1.35 13.31 5.33
CA LYS A 785 -2.23 13.93 6.34
C LYS A 785 -1.66 15.29 6.68
N LEU A 786 -2.49 16.32 6.55
CA LEU A 786 -2.22 17.64 7.13
C LEU A 786 -3.23 17.89 8.22
N GLY A 787 -2.77 18.32 9.39
CA GLY A 787 -3.64 18.51 10.53
C GLY A 787 -3.18 19.60 11.49
N ILE A 788 -4.07 19.90 12.42
CA ILE A 788 -3.82 20.82 13.52
C ILE A 788 -4.10 20.07 14.82
N TYR A 789 -3.13 20.15 15.74
CA TYR A 789 -3.18 19.51 17.05
C TYR A 789 -3.02 20.56 18.14
N TYR A 790 -3.72 20.31 19.23
CA TYR A 790 -3.56 21.06 20.47
C TYR A 790 -3.06 20.10 21.54
N ALA A 791 -2.01 20.51 22.25
CA ALA A 791 -1.40 19.73 23.30
C ALA A 791 -1.30 20.55 24.59
N VAL A 792 -1.56 19.91 25.71
CA VAL A 792 -1.44 20.48 27.06
C VAL A 792 -0.62 19.55 27.92
N GLY A 793 0.50 20.04 28.45
CA GLY A 793 1.34 19.29 29.34
C GLY A 793 1.49 19.96 30.70
N TYR A 794 1.70 19.14 31.71
CA TYR A 794 1.91 19.56 33.08
C TYR A 794 2.97 18.68 33.74
N SER A 795 3.71 19.29 34.67
CA SER A 795 4.63 18.59 35.55
C SER A 795 4.53 19.17 36.94
N ASN A 796 4.82 18.33 37.93
CA ASN A 796 4.99 18.79 39.29
C ASN A 796 6.16 19.80 39.50
N LEU A 797 6.95 20.02 38.46
CA LEU A 797 8.04 21.01 38.43
C LEU A 797 7.65 22.31 37.71
N PHE A 798 6.47 22.37 37.09
CA PHE A 798 6.00 23.52 36.34
C PHE A 798 5.00 24.32 37.18
N GLU A 799 5.14 25.66 37.23
CA GLU A 799 4.16 26.51 37.87
C GLU A 799 2.81 26.53 37.15
N LYS A 800 2.82 26.41 35.84
CA LYS A 800 1.64 26.46 34.96
C LYS A 800 1.69 25.36 33.90
N PRO A 801 0.54 24.87 33.41
CA PRO A 801 0.49 24.00 32.24
C PRO A 801 1.14 24.66 31.03
N VAL A 802 1.89 23.87 30.26
CA VAL A 802 2.43 24.29 28.97
C VAL A 802 1.47 23.88 27.89
N VAL A 803 1.12 24.81 27.01
CA VAL A 803 0.17 24.57 25.91
C VAL A 803 0.84 24.83 24.56
N GLY A 804 0.40 24.14 23.53
CA GLY A 804 0.93 24.35 22.18
C GLY A 804 -0.03 23.95 21.08
N PHE A 805 -0.11 24.81 20.04
CA PHE A 805 -0.70 24.46 18.78
C PHE A 805 0.38 23.94 17.84
N LYS A 806 0.10 22.84 17.14
CA LYS A 806 1.08 22.18 16.30
C LYS A 806 0.47 21.76 14.97
N LEU A 807 1.28 21.87 13.92
CA LEU A 807 0.92 21.41 12.57
C LEU A 807 1.39 19.97 12.38
N ASN A 808 0.49 19.10 12.01
CA ASN A 808 0.78 17.71 11.66
C ASN A 808 1.03 17.56 10.17
N PHE A 809 2.06 16.80 9.82
CA PHE A 809 2.34 16.35 8.47
C PHE A 809 2.80 14.89 8.52
N GLU A 810 1.97 13.98 8.02
CA GLU A 810 2.29 12.55 7.92
C GLU A 810 2.19 12.09 6.45
N TYR A 811 3.13 11.26 6.01
CA TYR A 811 3.15 10.62 4.70
C TYR A 811 2.69 9.18 4.79
N PHE A 812 1.82 8.75 3.88
CA PHE A 812 1.38 7.36 3.80
C PHE A 812 2.36 6.52 2.99
N ASP A 813 3.04 5.61 3.65
CA ASP A 813 3.90 4.64 2.98
C ASP A 813 3.06 3.50 2.39
N ARG A 814 2.87 3.54 1.08
CA ARG A 814 2.10 2.52 0.33
C ARG A 814 2.71 1.12 0.43
N ARG A 815 4.04 1.00 0.53
CA ARG A 815 4.73 -0.29 0.56
C ARG A 815 4.47 -1.04 1.86
N ASN A 816 4.42 -0.30 2.95
CA ASN A 816 4.17 -0.83 4.29
C ASN A 816 2.71 -0.69 4.72
N ASN A 817 1.87 -0.02 3.90
CA ASN A 817 0.47 0.32 4.21
C ASN A 817 0.33 0.97 5.59
N SER A 818 1.15 1.98 5.87
CA SER A 818 1.26 2.66 7.16
C SER A 818 1.38 4.18 7.00
N TRP A 819 0.91 4.86 8.00
CA TRP A 819 1.11 6.30 8.16
C TRP A 819 2.41 6.58 8.89
#